data_dba2348b03216395332aa39d1c35ef85
#
_entry.id   dba2348b03216395332aa39d1c35ef85
#
_cell.length_a   1.000
_cell.length_b   1.000
_cell.length_c   1.000
_cell.angle_alpha   90.00
_cell.angle_beta   90.00
_cell.angle_gamma   90.00
#
_symmetry.space_group_name_H-M   'P 1'
#
loop_
_entity.id
_entity.type
_entity.pdbx_description
1 polymer ?
#
loop_
_entity_poly.entity_id
_entity_poly.type
_entity_poly.pdbx_seq_one_letter_code
_entity_poly.pdbx_strand_id
1 'polypeptide(L)'
;MKRLRNLLVGMLLILNGMSVTGQTRGEVAGQLTDAGNGEPLPYANVAIKGTSLGTVTDDNGYYRISGLEPGNYTLVFSYLSYKTQEHPIRVEAGGSVTLNGILEMAAIMGEEVVVTAMLRGQSGAINRQVNSSTIVNVVSKEKIMELPDQNAAETVARLPGVSLVRDGGEGTKVTLRGMAPRFNTITIDGEKIPSTSDQDRSVDLSMFSTDALSGIEFYKALLPDMDGDAIGGQINFTSRTASGGFKGNARVQTGYNHLSKAFGQYRGSVAFENRFFNDRLGVIVGGGLQKADRSSEGYTGEYATELGTDADGNLIFTVAKLNLTHNMETRYRYNANATIDLKLDHGSIVFSSNFGQTDREEIRRRRRYRVDASYQEHDFRERHSTNRVLSNRLNGEHRLFGVLELDWAGSYSFSSNRKPSVTTMSFRELGAFNANPERTYEDIILAAKNNLDATWLKWVYDDSYDVRDDNYTLQANLKYPFKLGKQIQGYVKSGARYRHKYRVNDIDRLWTQHFVGQDIIADGREDPDWDVNYTQRWVLMSSFLGNEYDRDFFRFFDERYYLGPGQENVNGPLIDAEKVKAFRTDYADYYVVQPAVDLSDYQAGESITAGYGMTSLTFFNRIDLIAGVRYERTENSYKSIYGSPRVDEDGTVINMTGLVDTVGNRVLDQWLPMFHLKFNMTGWANLRLAATKSLSRPNFFSLVPWEVVNRGESYAERGEPNLEHMSAWNYDAILSLYGKFGLLTFGGFFKEVENIDYTLTSRVFDPADPIYGLTLTRPVNAEGMSTILGFEVDLQSNFRFLPSPFNGIVVSANYTHLQSETFYPISIIETLDVFPFTSTVIDTIRSGNMPGQVDNLLNLSIGYERKGFSARISMIYQGESLFVDEEAEIGRLTRSVGAVPSKDNFVGATTRWDLVVKQKIRKSFELFLYVNNLTNVKEQTFIAGSKNKLLTSNFVYGTTVDVGLTYRF
;
A
#
# COMPACT_ATOMS: atom_id res chain seq x y z
N MET A 1 -9.37 -18.71 -35.53
CA MET A 1 -8.18 -18.97 -36.31
C MET A 1 -8.23 -18.47 -37.75
N LYS A 2 -9.30 -18.70 -38.57
CA LYS A 2 -9.36 -18.20 -39.98
C LYS A 2 -9.33 -16.66 -40.09
N ARG A 3 -9.99 -15.90 -39.18
CA ARG A 3 -9.99 -14.44 -39.18
C ARG A 3 -8.65 -13.82 -38.77
N LEU A 4 -7.91 -14.47 -37.85
CA LEU A 4 -6.56 -14.02 -37.45
C LEU A 4 -5.53 -14.22 -38.56
N ARG A 5 -5.66 -15.33 -39.34
CA ARG A 5 -4.81 -15.59 -40.51
C ARG A 5 -5.03 -14.56 -41.61
N ASN A 6 -6.27 -14.10 -41.82
CA ASN A 6 -6.57 -13.12 -42.86
C ASN A 6 -6.11 -11.70 -42.46
N LEU A 7 -6.11 -11.37 -41.17
CA LEU A 7 -5.53 -10.12 -40.63
C LEU A 7 -4.01 -10.13 -40.75
N LEU A 8 -3.35 -11.23 -40.43
CA LEU A 8 -1.89 -11.42 -40.64
C LEU A 8 -1.48 -11.34 -42.08
N VAL A 9 -2.24 -11.94 -43.00
CA VAL A 9 -1.99 -11.87 -44.45
C VAL A 9 -2.24 -10.47 -44.98
N GLY A 10 -3.26 -9.76 -44.49
CA GLY A 10 -3.51 -8.36 -44.82
C GLY A 10 -2.39 -7.42 -44.36
N MET A 11 -1.85 -7.67 -43.19
CA MET A 11 -0.71 -6.92 -42.62
C MET A 11 0.59 -7.19 -43.38
N LEU A 12 0.83 -8.44 -43.80
CA LEU A 12 1.97 -8.82 -44.64
C LEU A 12 1.89 -8.24 -46.07
N LEU A 13 0.68 -8.05 -46.64
CA LEU A 13 0.50 -7.44 -47.93
C LEU A 13 0.70 -5.91 -47.90
N ILE A 14 0.40 -5.25 -46.81
CA ILE A 14 0.68 -3.81 -46.61
C ILE A 14 2.18 -3.58 -46.45
N LEU A 15 2.91 -4.51 -45.83
CA LEU A 15 4.37 -4.46 -45.65
C LEU A 15 5.16 -4.69 -46.95
N ASN A 16 4.61 -5.39 -47.94
CA ASN A 16 5.27 -5.62 -49.22
C ASN A 16 5.11 -4.48 -50.24
N GLY A 17 4.28 -3.48 -49.97
CA GLY A 17 4.04 -2.34 -50.87
C GLY A 17 4.99 -1.16 -50.71
N MET A 18 5.88 -1.16 -49.70
CA MET A 18 6.84 -0.09 -49.47
C MET A 18 8.25 -0.51 -49.87
N SER A 19 8.55 -0.37 -51.13
CA SER A 19 9.96 -0.37 -51.60
C SER A 19 10.61 0.94 -51.15
N VAL A 20 11.18 0.93 -49.96
CA VAL A 20 12.03 2.01 -49.45
C VAL A 20 13.40 1.81 -50.10
N THR A 21 13.77 2.64 -51.04
CA THR A 21 15.18 2.82 -51.45
C THR A 21 15.96 3.32 -50.23
N GLY A 22 16.53 2.37 -49.47
CA GLY A 22 17.19 2.68 -48.17
C GLY A 22 18.54 3.34 -48.40
N GLN A 23 18.66 4.66 -48.24
CA GLN A 23 19.92 5.21 -47.77
C GLN A 23 20.17 4.60 -46.39
N THR A 24 21.33 3.92 -46.23
CA THR A 24 21.74 3.33 -44.95
C THR A 24 21.91 4.46 -43.92
N ARG A 25 20.98 4.56 -42.96
CA ARG A 25 20.99 5.57 -41.94
C ARG A 25 22.03 5.23 -40.89
N GLY A 26 22.73 6.24 -40.39
CA GLY A 26 23.69 6.12 -39.30
C GLY A 26 23.11 6.36 -37.89
N GLU A 27 23.95 6.25 -36.90
CA GLU A 27 23.62 6.48 -35.52
C GLU A 27 24.73 7.22 -34.75
N VAL A 28 24.37 7.83 -33.61
CA VAL A 28 25.32 8.33 -32.61
C VAL A 28 24.99 7.74 -31.26
N ALA A 29 26.01 7.28 -30.53
CA ALA A 29 25.85 6.73 -29.18
C ALA A 29 27.03 7.21 -28.32
N GLY A 30 26.87 7.13 -26.99
CA GLY A 30 27.93 7.50 -26.07
C GLY A 30 27.46 7.47 -24.63
N GLN A 31 28.30 7.95 -23.74
CA GLN A 31 28.00 8.04 -22.31
C GLN A 31 28.22 9.48 -21.83
N LEU A 32 27.32 10.00 -20.99
CA LEU A 32 27.48 11.27 -20.30
C LEU A 32 27.86 11.03 -18.84
N THR A 33 28.92 11.70 -18.40
CA THR A 33 29.46 11.61 -17.04
C THR A 33 29.66 12.98 -16.43
N ASP A 34 29.72 13.02 -15.10
CA ASP A 34 30.03 14.21 -14.31
C ASP A 34 31.52 14.48 -14.30
N ALA A 35 31.94 15.73 -14.56
CA ALA A 35 33.34 16.15 -14.58
C ALA A 35 34.05 16.08 -13.21
N GLY A 36 33.28 16.16 -12.12
CA GLY A 36 33.83 16.21 -10.77
C GLY A 36 34.24 14.86 -10.21
N ASN A 37 33.59 13.77 -10.66
CA ASN A 37 33.82 12.41 -10.11
C ASN A 37 33.74 11.27 -11.11
N GLY A 38 33.42 11.55 -12.37
CA GLY A 38 33.31 10.52 -13.43
C GLY A 38 32.06 9.64 -13.35
N GLU A 39 31.11 9.93 -12.46
CA GLU A 39 29.87 9.13 -12.37
C GLU A 39 28.94 9.42 -13.55
N PRO A 40 28.13 8.42 -13.97
CA PRO A 40 27.15 8.59 -15.03
C PRO A 40 26.10 9.67 -14.69
N LEU A 41 25.60 10.36 -15.72
CA LEU A 41 24.49 11.31 -15.62
C LEU A 41 23.23 10.68 -16.22
N PRO A 42 22.37 10.07 -15.41
CA PRO A 42 21.15 9.44 -15.87
C PRO A 42 20.11 10.48 -16.26
N TYR A 43 19.30 10.16 -17.29
CA TYR A 43 18.21 10.99 -17.81
C TYR A 43 18.66 12.39 -18.30
N ALA A 44 19.94 12.54 -18.67
CA ALA A 44 20.42 13.73 -19.33
C ALA A 44 19.83 13.84 -20.73
N ASN A 45 19.44 15.03 -21.13
CA ASN A 45 18.88 15.26 -22.44
C ASN A 45 19.99 15.34 -23.49
N VAL A 46 19.87 14.57 -24.55
CA VAL A 46 20.79 14.54 -25.72
C VAL A 46 19.98 14.85 -26.95
N ALA A 47 20.21 15.98 -27.57
CA ALA A 47 19.42 16.45 -28.72
C ALA A 47 20.30 16.87 -29.88
N ILE A 48 19.80 16.76 -31.09
CA ILE A 48 20.44 17.29 -32.28
C ILE A 48 19.90 18.70 -32.53
N LYS A 49 20.78 19.69 -32.47
CA LYS A 49 20.44 21.11 -32.62
C LYS A 49 19.65 21.40 -33.89
N GLY A 50 18.54 22.12 -33.76
CA GLY A 50 17.72 22.51 -34.89
C GLY A 50 16.84 21.40 -35.47
N THR A 51 16.79 20.23 -34.81
CA THR A 51 15.92 19.13 -35.22
C THR A 51 15.05 18.67 -34.05
N SER A 52 14.10 17.76 -34.32
CA SER A 52 13.32 17.09 -33.28
C SER A 52 14.00 15.81 -32.76
N LEU A 53 15.21 15.49 -33.22
CA LEU A 53 15.90 14.28 -32.84
C LEU A 53 16.62 14.46 -31.51
N GLY A 54 16.32 13.56 -30.59
CA GLY A 54 16.92 13.54 -29.29
C GLY A 54 16.55 12.29 -28.52
N THR A 55 17.22 12.08 -27.41
CA THR A 55 17.01 10.99 -26.47
C THR A 55 17.40 11.46 -25.08
N VAL A 56 17.14 10.66 -24.08
CA VAL A 56 17.70 10.83 -22.74
C VAL A 56 18.68 9.70 -22.45
N THR A 57 19.65 9.94 -21.58
CA THR A 57 20.54 8.89 -21.12
C THR A 57 19.81 7.89 -20.22
N ASP A 58 20.25 6.63 -20.23
CA ASP A 58 19.80 5.59 -19.31
C ASP A 58 20.37 5.80 -17.87
N ASP A 59 20.07 4.89 -16.95
CA ASP A 59 20.54 4.92 -15.56
C ASP A 59 22.08 4.93 -15.44
N ASN A 60 22.78 4.46 -16.44
CA ASN A 60 24.24 4.42 -16.53
C ASN A 60 24.81 5.54 -17.41
N GLY A 61 24.00 6.54 -17.75
CA GLY A 61 24.41 7.68 -18.55
C GLY A 61 24.62 7.38 -20.04
N TYR A 62 24.29 6.20 -20.54
CA TYR A 62 24.40 5.87 -21.96
C TYR A 62 23.23 6.43 -22.75
N TYR A 63 23.54 6.90 -23.96
CA TYR A 63 22.54 7.38 -24.91
C TYR A 63 22.77 6.80 -26.30
N ARG A 64 21.71 6.78 -27.10
CA ARG A 64 21.79 6.44 -28.53
C ARG A 64 20.69 7.18 -29.31
N ILE A 65 21.10 7.81 -30.39
CA ILE A 65 20.19 8.39 -31.39
C ILE A 65 20.48 7.70 -32.72
N SER A 66 19.47 7.01 -33.25
CA SER A 66 19.59 6.24 -34.50
C SER A 66 18.69 6.85 -35.57
N GLY A 67 18.87 6.32 -36.81
CA GLY A 67 18.06 6.75 -37.95
C GLY A 67 18.47 8.12 -38.48
N LEU A 68 19.73 8.52 -38.27
CA LEU A 68 20.29 9.76 -38.77
C LEU A 68 20.63 9.60 -40.26
N GLU A 69 20.24 10.55 -41.07
CA GLU A 69 20.70 10.64 -42.43
C GLU A 69 22.20 10.98 -42.46
N PRO A 70 22.97 10.57 -43.49
CA PRO A 70 24.37 11.00 -43.59
C PRO A 70 24.45 12.53 -43.62
N GLY A 71 25.29 13.12 -42.78
CA GLY A 71 25.39 14.56 -42.71
C GLY A 71 26.14 15.08 -41.50
N ASN A 72 26.28 16.43 -41.43
CA ASN A 72 26.87 17.10 -40.28
C ASN A 72 25.77 17.54 -39.32
N TYR A 73 25.96 17.25 -38.02
CA TYR A 73 25.05 17.57 -36.94
C TYR A 73 25.78 18.25 -35.79
N THR A 74 25.03 18.97 -34.96
CA THR A 74 25.54 19.44 -33.67
C THR A 74 24.73 18.74 -32.58
N LEU A 75 25.40 17.95 -31.76
CA LEU A 75 24.81 17.27 -30.60
C LEU A 75 24.82 18.20 -29.40
N VAL A 76 23.73 18.34 -28.71
CA VAL A 76 23.55 19.17 -27.53
C VAL A 76 23.36 18.30 -26.33
N PHE A 77 24.22 18.39 -25.34
CA PHE A 77 24.08 17.73 -24.05
C PHE A 77 23.57 18.73 -23.02
N SER A 78 22.46 18.44 -22.37
CA SER A 78 21.92 19.29 -21.32
C SER A 78 21.43 18.46 -20.13
N TYR A 79 21.72 18.93 -18.93
CA TYR A 79 21.33 18.33 -17.68
C TYR A 79 21.06 19.42 -16.65
N LEU A 80 20.03 19.21 -15.79
CA LEU A 80 19.63 20.21 -14.82
C LEU A 80 20.80 20.56 -13.88
N SER A 81 21.07 21.84 -13.70
CA SER A 81 22.19 22.38 -12.92
C SER A 81 23.58 22.20 -13.55
N TYR A 82 23.68 21.72 -14.80
CA TYR A 82 24.95 21.60 -15.53
C TYR A 82 25.06 22.60 -16.69
N LYS A 83 26.26 22.86 -17.14
CA LYS A 83 26.53 23.67 -18.35
C LYS A 83 26.13 22.86 -19.57
N THR A 84 25.29 23.42 -20.43
CA THR A 84 24.97 22.81 -21.72
C THR A 84 26.23 22.80 -22.60
N GLN A 85 26.48 21.66 -23.26
CA GLN A 85 27.60 21.52 -24.20
C GLN A 85 27.05 21.20 -25.61
N GLU A 86 27.77 21.73 -26.62
CA GLU A 86 27.45 21.51 -28.03
C GLU A 86 28.66 20.88 -28.74
N HIS A 87 28.45 19.77 -29.41
CA HIS A 87 29.50 19.03 -30.10
C HIS A 87 29.16 18.78 -31.57
N PRO A 88 29.94 19.26 -32.52
CA PRO A 88 29.74 18.92 -33.92
C PRO A 88 30.13 17.48 -34.20
N ILE A 89 29.31 16.77 -34.95
CA ILE A 89 29.53 15.39 -35.37
C ILE A 89 29.23 15.21 -36.85
N ARG A 90 29.89 14.24 -37.50
CA ARG A 90 29.58 13.81 -38.85
C ARG A 90 29.13 12.37 -38.83
N VAL A 91 27.94 12.13 -39.35
CA VAL A 91 27.37 10.77 -39.49
C VAL A 91 27.51 10.33 -40.92
N GLU A 92 28.13 9.19 -41.16
CA GLU A 92 28.28 8.56 -42.47
C GLU A 92 27.14 7.56 -42.72
N ALA A 93 26.95 7.19 -43.98
CA ALA A 93 25.92 6.23 -44.36
C ALA A 93 26.16 4.87 -43.68
N GLY A 94 25.23 4.41 -42.84
CA GLY A 94 25.36 3.19 -42.03
C GLY A 94 26.41 3.24 -40.93
N GLY A 95 27.03 4.38 -40.72
CA GLY A 95 28.08 4.56 -39.71
C GLY A 95 27.52 4.74 -38.29
N SER A 96 28.28 4.30 -37.28
CA SER A 96 28.03 4.56 -35.88
C SER A 96 29.09 5.52 -35.35
N VAL A 97 28.66 6.65 -34.80
CA VAL A 97 29.56 7.64 -34.18
C VAL A 97 29.47 7.46 -32.65
N THR A 98 30.61 7.22 -32.01
CA THR A 98 30.68 7.20 -30.55
C THR A 98 31.17 8.56 -30.04
N LEU A 99 30.37 9.26 -29.21
CA LEU A 99 30.74 10.52 -28.58
C LEU A 99 30.36 10.49 -27.09
N ASN A 100 31.35 10.43 -26.25
CA ASN A 100 31.17 10.59 -24.80
C ASN A 100 31.21 12.05 -24.40
N GLY A 101 30.35 12.46 -23.47
CA GLY A 101 30.32 13.82 -22.94
C GLY A 101 30.66 13.86 -21.46
N ILE A 102 31.40 14.86 -21.04
CA ILE A 102 31.73 15.11 -19.63
C ILE A 102 31.13 16.45 -19.30
N LEU A 103 30.03 16.47 -18.54
CA LEU A 103 29.36 17.71 -18.20
C LEU A 103 29.92 18.30 -16.90
N GLU A 104 30.16 19.60 -16.92
CA GLU A 104 30.51 20.36 -15.74
C GLU A 104 29.28 21.01 -15.13
N MET A 105 29.17 20.98 -13.81
CA MET A 105 28.12 21.72 -13.12
C MET A 105 28.27 23.23 -13.39
N ALA A 106 27.16 23.91 -13.59
CA ALA A 106 27.13 25.34 -13.79
C ALA A 106 27.62 26.04 -12.49
N ALA A 107 28.87 26.52 -12.50
CA ALA A 107 29.45 27.22 -11.36
C ALA A 107 28.68 28.50 -11.07
N ILE A 108 28.38 28.72 -9.79
CA ILE A 108 27.97 30.05 -9.28
C ILE A 108 29.23 30.74 -8.78
N MET A 109 29.38 32.02 -9.10
CA MET A 109 30.61 32.79 -8.86
C MET A 109 31.29 32.49 -7.51
N GLY A 110 32.49 31.96 -7.52
CA GLY A 110 33.49 32.14 -6.49
C GLY A 110 33.78 30.99 -5.54
N GLU A 111 33.16 29.84 -5.59
CA GLU A 111 33.49 28.68 -4.73
C GLU A 111 33.55 27.37 -5.50
N GLU A 112 34.45 26.48 -5.07
CA GLU A 112 34.52 25.10 -5.54
C GLU A 112 33.23 24.33 -5.16
N VAL A 113 32.43 24.02 -6.14
CA VAL A 113 31.15 23.31 -5.92
C VAL A 113 31.43 21.83 -5.63
N VAL A 114 31.35 21.43 -4.38
CA VAL A 114 31.38 20.00 -4.01
C VAL A 114 30.04 19.38 -4.39
N VAL A 115 30.01 18.61 -5.48
CA VAL A 115 28.85 17.88 -5.95
C VAL A 115 28.64 16.69 -5.04
N THR A 116 27.50 16.63 -4.34
CA THR A 116 27.11 15.45 -3.54
C THR A 116 26.36 14.45 -4.42
N ALA A 117 26.46 13.14 -4.13
CA ALA A 117 25.67 12.09 -4.80
C ALA A 117 24.15 12.38 -4.76
N MET A 118 23.70 12.95 -3.68
CA MET A 118 22.35 13.39 -3.40
C MET A 118 21.80 14.38 -4.43
N LEU A 119 22.55 15.40 -4.77
CA LEU A 119 22.13 16.38 -5.78
C LEU A 119 21.96 15.78 -7.16
N ARG A 120 22.86 14.87 -7.51
CA ARG A 120 22.78 14.19 -8.80
C ARG A 120 21.55 13.33 -8.88
N GLY A 121 21.27 12.55 -7.82
CA GLY A 121 20.07 11.72 -7.74
C GLY A 121 18.79 12.56 -7.86
N GLN A 122 18.72 13.69 -7.15
CA GLN A 122 17.59 14.60 -7.24
C GLN A 122 17.48 15.24 -8.64
N SER A 123 18.58 15.70 -9.21
CA SER A 123 18.60 16.25 -10.57
C SER A 123 18.19 15.22 -11.62
N GLY A 124 18.62 13.95 -11.46
CA GLY A 124 18.21 12.83 -12.31
C GLY A 124 16.71 12.56 -12.22
N ALA A 125 16.17 12.49 -11.01
CA ALA A 125 14.75 12.29 -10.78
C ALA A 125 13.90 13.43 -11.39
N ILE A 126 14.31 14.69 -11.17
CA ILE A 126 13.64 15.86 -11.75
C ILE A 126 13.72 15.82 -13.29
N ASN A 127 14.89 15.50 -13.86
CA ASN A 127 15.03 15.40 -15.32
C ASN A 127 14.13 14.30 -15.90
N ARG A 128 14.05 13.14 -15.25
CA ARG A 128 13.14 12.07 -15.65
C ARG A 128 11.69 12.54 -15.61
N GLN A 129 11.29 13.20 -14.53
CA GLN A 129 9.96 13.77 -14.39
C GLN A 129 9.65 14.82 -15.46
N VAL A 130 10.58 15.76 -15.72
CA VAL A 130 10.42 16.82 -16.73
C VAL A 130 10.42 16.27 -18.15
N ASN A 131 11.20 15.24 -18.44
CA ASN A 131 11.28 14.64 -19.77
C ASN A 131 10.16 13.61 -20.04
N SER A 132 9.52 13.08 -19.01
CA SER A 132 8.39 12.16 -19.17
C SER A 132 7.28 12.76 -20.01
N SER A 133 6.70 11.97 -20.90
CA SER A 133 5.51 12.35 -21.69
C SER A 133 4.20 12.17 -20.92
N THR A 134 4.21 11.35 -19.85
CA THR A 134 3.08 11.18 -18.94
C THR A 134 3.29 11.94 -17.63
N ILE A 135 2.26 11.94 -16.79
CA ILE A 135 2.28 12.57 -15.47
C ILE A 135 2.83 11.56 -14.44
N VAL A 136 4.06 11.78 -14.02
CA VAL A 136 4.78 10.92 -13.07
C VAL A 136 5.59 11.75 -12.08
N ASN A 137 5.58 11.34 -10.81
CA ASN A 137 6.57 11.78 -9.82
C ASN A 137 7.66 10.73 -9.68
N VAL A 138 8.91 11.16 -9.60
CA VAL A 138 10.08 10.26 -9.55
C VAL A 138 10.91 10.57 -8.31
N VAL A 139 11.26 9.53 -7.56
CA VAL A 139 12.16 9.60 -6.40
C VAL A 139 13.37 8.72 -6.66
N SER A 140 14.55 9.29 -6.59
CA SER A 140 15.80 8.55 -6.75
C SER A 140 16.19 7.80 -5.47
N LYS A 141 17.10 6.83 -5.60
CA LYS A 141 17.70 6.11 -4.47
C LYS A 141 18.32 7.04 -3.44
N GLU A 142 19.03 8.05 -3.90
CA GLU A 142 19.70 9.02 -3.04
C GLU A 142 18.69 9.79 -2.19
N LYS A 143 17.55 10.19 -2.80
CA LYS A 143 16.46 10.86 -2.10
C LYS A 143 15.79 9.94 -1.07
N ILE A 144 15.56 8.66 -1.40
CA ILE A 144 15.04 7.65 -0.47
C ILE A 144 15.96 7.55 0.75
N MET A 145 17.25 7.48 0.53
CA MET A 145 18.25 7.34 1.59
C MET A 145 18.47 8.61 2.43
N GLU A 146 17.95 9.76 2.03
CA GLU A 146 18.02 11.02 2.79
C GLU A 146 17.13 11.06 4.02
N LEU A 147 16.05 10.32 3.99
CA LEU A 147 14.98 10.36 4.98
C LEU A 147 15.17 9.24 6.01
N PRO A 148 14.58 9.36 7.21
CA PRO A 148 14.66 8.32 8.23
C PRO A 148 13.68 7.19 7.99
N ASP A 149 13.07 7.14 6.80
CA ASP A 149 12.02 6.20 6.46
C ASP A 149 12.53 4.77 6.54
N GLN A 150 11.82 3.96 7.30
CA GLN A 150 12.27 2.60 7.58
C GLN A 150 11.85 1.61 6.49
N ASN A 151 10.80 1.94 5.72
CA ASN A 151 10.23 1.09 4.68
C ASN A 151 9.72 1.91 3.49
N ALA A 152 9.26 1.20 2.46
CA ALA A 152 8.78 1.79 1.22
C ALA A 152 7.50 2.63 1.40
N ALA A 153 6.57 2.24 2.30
CA ALA A 153 5.32 2.99 2.52
C ALA A 153 5.60 4.41 3.03
N GLU A 154 6.47 4.55 4.04
CA GLU A 154 6.84 5.85 4.61
C GLU A 154 7.48 6.76 3.55
N THR A 155 8.33 6.19 2.68
CA THR A 155 8.97 6.94 1.59
C THR A 155 7.98 7.40 0.53
N VAL A 156 7.06 6.51 0.12
CA VAL A 156 6.03 6.81 -0.87
C VAL A 156 5.08 7.89 -0.36
N ALA A 157 4.77 7.89 0.94
CA ALA A 157 3.90 8.89 1.58
C ALA A 157 4.44 10.33 1.52
N ARG A 158 5.72 10.50 1.21
CA ARG A 158 6.28 11.84 1.01
C ARG A 158 6.05 12.40 -0.39
N LEU A 159 5.40 11.63 -1.27
CA LEU A 159 4.97 12.11 -2.58
C LEU A 159 3.64 12.89 -2.48
N PRO A 160 3.43 13.90 -3.35
CA PRO A 160 2.17 14.65 -3.37
C PRO A 160 1.00 13.74 -3.73
N GLY A 161 -0.10 13.86 -2.97
CA GLY A 161 -1.32 13.07 -3.16
C GLY A 161 -1.28 11.69 -2.51
N VAL A 162 -0.31 11.42 -1.64
CA VAL A 162 -0.17 10.12 -0.97
C VAL A 162 -0.37 10.26 0.53
N SER A 163 -1.26 9.46 1.11
CA SER A 163 -1.43 9.29 2.55
C SER A 163 -1.11 7.87 2.99
N LEU A 164 -0.82 7.69 4.27
CA LEU A 164 -0.47 6.41 4.88
C LEU A 164 -1.65 5.78 5.60
N VAL A 165 -1.77 4.48 5.43
CA VAL A 165 -2.46 3.60 6.37
C VAL A 165 -1.40 2.96 7.26
N ARG A 166 -1.62 2.97 8.56
CA ARG A 166 -0.65 2.53 9.57
C ARG A 166 -1.12 1.27 10.29
N ASP A 167 -0.16 0.45 10.68
CA ASP A 167 -0.34 -0.70 11.56
C ASP A 167 0.86 -0.79 12.51
N GLY A 168 0.59 -0.81 13.82
CA GLY A 168 1.65 -0.80 14.83
C GLY A 168 2.53 0.46 14.77
N GLY A 169 1.95 1.65 14.45
CA GLY A 169 2.67 2.92 14.31
C GLY A 169 3.57 3.02 13.08
N GLU A 170 3.57 2.01 12.21
CA GLU A 170 4.34 1.95 10.98
C GLU A 170 3.44 2.07 9.75
N GLY A 171 3.85 2.84 8.75
CA GLY A 171 3.14 2.88 7.48
C GLY A 171 3.23 1.53 6.78
N THR A 172 2.10 0.95 6.44
CA THR A 172 2.01 -0.36 5.77
C THR A 172 1.46 -0.25 4.36
N LYS A 173 0.41 0.52 4.17
CA LYS A 173 -0.25 0.71 2.88
C LYS A 173 -0.36 2.18 2.55
N VAL A 174 -0.68 2.51 1.30
CA VAL A 174 -0.83 3.88 0.84
C VAL A 174 -2.16 4.12 0.15
N THR A 175 -2.76 5.25 0.45
CA THR A 175 -3.91 5.80 -0.27
C THR A 175 -3.40 6.80 -1.29
N LEU A 176 -3.80 6.67 -2.54
CA LEU A 176 -3.37 7.55 -3.62
C LEU A 176 -4.51 8.46 -4.08
N ARG A 177 -4.35 9.78 -3.93
CA ARG A 177 -5.34 10.78 -4.36
C ARG A 177 -6.75 10.46 -3.86
N GLY A 178 -6.87 10.10 -2.57
CA GLY A 178 -8.13 9.77 -1.92
C GLY A 178 -8.66 8.35 -2.20
N MET A 179 -7.99 7.56 -3.04
CA MET A 179 -8.40 6.19 -3.35
C MET A 179 -7.74 5.21 -2.39
N ALA A 180 -8.54 4.42 -1.68
CA ALA A 180 -8.09 3.43 -0.70
C ALA A 180 -7.06 2.44 -1.29
N PRO A 181 -6.21 1.78 -0.47
CA PRO A 181 -5.10 0.95 -0.94
C PRO A 181 -5.48 -0.11 -1.97
N ARG A 182 -6.65 -0.71 -1.86
CA ARG A 182 -7.15 -1.74 -2.78
C ARG A 182 -7.40 -1.25 -4.22
N PHE A 183 -7.52 0.06 -4.43
CA PHE A 183 -7.76 0.71 -5.72
C PHE A 183 -6.46 1.18 -6.41
N ASN A 184 -5.32 0.87 -5.81
CA ASN A 184 -4.01 1.30 -6.27
C ASN A 184 -3.21 0.09 -6.78
N THR A 185 -2.38 0.31 -7.79
CA THR A 185 -1.49 -0.74 -8.28
C THR A 185 -0.06 -0.49 -7.82
N ILE A 186 0.53 -1.52 -7.22
CA ILE A 186 1.94 -1.55 -6.81
C ILE A 186 2.69 -2.52 -7.72
N THR A 187 3.78 -2.06 -8.29
CA THR A 187 4.60 -2.85 -9.24
C THR A 187 6.09 -2.77 -8.89
N ILE A 188 6.84 -3.80 -9.30
CA ILE A 188 8.29 -3.78 -9.39
C ILE A 188 8.65 -3.94 -10.87
N ASP A 189 9.37 -2.99 -11.45
CA ASP A 189 9.72 -2.93 -12.86
C ASP A 189 8.50 -3.10 -13.80
N GLY A 190 7.35 -2.54 -13.41
CA GLY A 190 6.09 -2.62 -14.15
C GLY A 190 5.32 -3.93 -13.98
N GLU A 191 5.80 -4.87 -13.15
CA GLU A 191 5.10 -6.11 -12.84
C GLU A 191 4.36 -6.02 -11.51
N LYS A 192 3.07 -6.35 -11.51
CA LYS A 192 2.19 -6.23 -10.34
C LYS A 192 2.61 -7.18 -9.23
N ILE A 193 2.80 -6.63 -8.02
CA ILE A 193 3.03 -7.41 -6.82
C ILE A 193 1.71 -8.08 -6.41
N PRO A 194 1.70 -9.39 -6.06
CA PRO A 194 0.53 -10.03 -5.51
C PRO A 194 0.08 -9.39 -4.19
N SER A 195 -1.21 -9.50 -3.88
CA SER A 195 -1.74 -9.01 -2.60
C SER A 195 -1.09 -9.76 -1.43
N THR A 196 -0.72 -9.01 -0.40
CA THR A 196 -0.21 -9.54 0.88
C THR A 196 -1.28 -9.51 1.98
N SER A 197 -2.44 -8.99 1.66
CA SER A 197 -3.61 -8.93 2.55
C SER A 197 -4.42 -10.22 2.44
N ASP A 198 -4.94 -10.69 3.54
CA ASP A 198 -5.94 -11.76 3.61
C ASP A 198 -7.34 -11.25 3.28
N GLN A 199 -7.59 -9.96 3.43
CA GLN A 199 -8.89 -9.32 3.27
C GLN A 199 -9.15 -8.73 1.87
N ASP A 200 -8.14 -8.09 1.26
CA ASP A 200 -8.31 -7.31 0.05
C ASP A 200 -7.18 -7.51 -0.97
N ARG A 201 -7.15 -6.68 -2.02
CA ARG A 201 -6.12 -6.69 -3.08
C ARG A 201 -4.92 -5.80 -2.79
N SER A 202 -4.81 -5.22 -1.59
CA SER A 202 -3.73 -4.31 -1.23
C SER A 202 -2.40 -5.02 -0.97
N VAL A 203 -1.32 -4.27 -1.01
CA VAL A 203 0.06 -4.74 -0.77
C VAL A 203 0.62 -4.02 0.44
N ASP A 204 1.17 -4.78 1.40
CA ASP A 204 1.92 -4.25 2.54
C ASP A 204 3.31 -3.80 2.07
N LEU A 205 3.49 -2.50 1.94
CA LEU A 205 4.75 -1.88 1.51
C LEU A 205 5.81 -1.86 2.63
N SER A 206 5.45 -2.15 3.88
CA SER A 206 6.41 -2.24 4.98
C SER A 206 7.38 -3.40 4.83
N MET A 207 7.04 -4.39 4.01
CA MET A 207 7.90 -5.54 3.68
C MET A 207 9.11 -5.14 2.85
N PHE A 208 9.06 -4.01 2.13
CA PHE A 208 10.13 -3.54 1.26
C PHE A 208 11.03 -2.54 1.99
N SER A 209 12.25 -2.96 2.26
CA SER A 209 13.26 -2.10 2.87
C SER A 209 13.69 -0.99 1.90
N THR A 210 13.86 0.22 2.40
CA THR A 210 14.39 1.36 1.62
C THR A 210 15.77 1.08 1.03
N ASP A 211 16.59 0.22 1.65
CA ASP A 211 17.92 -0.14 1.15
C ASP A 211 17.85 -1.01 -0.13
N ALA A 212 16.75 -1.74 -0.33
CA ALA A 212 16.53 -2.59 -1.52
C ALA A 212 16.02 -1.82 -2.73
N LEU A 213 15.50 -0.60 -2.54
CA LEU A 213 14.90 0.20 -3.61
C LEU A 213 15.97 0.97 -4.39
N SER A 214 15.82 1.02 -5.71
CA SER A 214 16.67 1.81 -6.61
C SER A 214 15.98 3.11 -7.06
N GLY A 215 14.66 3.16 -7.04
CA GLY A 215 13.87 4.33 -7.33
C GLY A 215 12.38 4.05 -7.15
N ILE A 216 11.60 5.11 -7.11
CA ILE A 216 10.14 5.05 -7.03
C ILE A 216 9.56 5.96 -8.10
N GLU A 217 8.60 5.46 -8.84
CA GLU A 217 7.82 6.21 -9.81
C GLU A 217 6.36 6.15 -9.42
N PHE A 218 5.73 7.30 -9.25
CA PHE A 218 4.30 7.39 -9.05
C PHE A 218 3.63 7.92 -10.32
N TYR A 219 3.03 7.02 -11.09
CA TYR A 219 2.23 7.33 -12.27
C TYR A 219 0.83 7.77 -11.85
N LYS A 220 0.53 9.03 -12.09
CA LYS A 220 -0.78 9.64 -11.78
C LYS A 220 -1.77 9.48 -12.92
N ALA A 221 -1.27 9.35 -14.16
CA ALA A 221 -2.05 9.07 -15.36
C ALA A 221 -1.41 7.89 -16.11
N LEU A 222 -2.20 6.86 -16.38
CA LEU A 222 -1.75 5.62 -16.99
C LEU A 222 -1.52 5.77 -18.50
N LEU A 223 -0.57 5.01 -19.05
CA LEU A 223 -0.37 4.81 -20.47
C LEU A 223 -1.06 3.52 -20.94
N PRO A 224 -1.42 3.39 -22.24
CA PRO A 224 -2.09 2.20 -22.77
C PRO A 224 -1.31 0.89 -22.60
N ASP A 225 0.02 0.94 -22.50
CA ASP A 225 0.90 -0.22 -22.27
C ASP A 225 1.01 -0.63 -20.79
N MET A 226 0.42 0.16 -19.88
CA MET A 226 0.32 -0.13 -18.45
C MET A 226 -0.95 -0.92 -18.12
N ASP A 227 -0.99 -1.53 -16.94
CA ASP A 227 -2.16 -2.22 -16.41
C ASP A 227 -3.29 -1.21 -16.14
N GLY A 228 -4.52 -1.54 -16.55
CA GLY A 228 -5.68 -0.67 -16.36
C GLY A 228 -6.20 -0.58 -14.92
N ASP A 229 -5.77 -1.49 -14.06
CA ASP A 229 -6.26 -1.70 -12.70
C ASP A 229 -5.55 -0.74 -11.70
N ALA A 230 -5.78 0.58 -11.84
CA ALA A 230 -5.14 1.60 -11.00
C ALA A 230 -5.92 2.93 -11.03
N ILE A 231 -7.06 2.99 -10.33
CA ILE A 231 -7.88 4.22 -10.28
C ILE A 231 -7.18 5.34 -9.51
N GLY A 232 -6.54 5.03 -8.38
CA GLY A 232 -5.76 6.01 -7.61
C GLY A 232 -4.48 6.41 -8.32
N GLY A 233 -3.84 5.45 -8.97
CA GLY A 233 -2.55 5.55 -9.66
C GLY A 233 -1.70 4.28 -9.48
N GLN A 234 -0.51 4.30 -10.06
CA GLN A 234 0.43 3.19 -9.98
C GLN A 234 1.74 3.63 -9.34
N ILE A 235 2.16 2.95 -8.27
CA ILE A 235 3.51 3.05 -7.71
C ILE A 235 4.37 1.95 -8.34
N ASN A 236 5.48 2.34 -8.95
CA ASN A 236 6.44 1.42 -9.55
C ASN A 236 7.78 1.55 -8.83
N PHE A 237 8.21 0.48 -8.18
CA PHE A 237 9.58 0.36 -7.68
C PHE A 237 10.47 -0.07 -8.82
N THR A 238 11.58 0.66 -9.02
CA THR A 238 12.49 0.37 -10.12
C THR A 238 13.73 -0.35 -9.63
N SER A 239 14.14 -1.40 -10.36
CA SER A 239 15.47 -1.99 -10.26
C SER A 239 16.44 -1.19 -11.12
N ARG A 240 17.76 -1.38 -10.91
CA ARG A 240 18.79 -0.80 -11.74
C ARG A 240 19.71 -1.88 -12.27
N THR A 241 20.39 -1.58 -13.35
CA THR A 241 21.47 -2.42 -13.89
C THR A 241 22.81 -2.03 -13.26
N ALA A 242 23.77 -2.93 -13.27
CA ALA A 242 25.08 -2.72 -12.67
C ALA A 242 25.84 -1.57 -13.35
N SER A 243 26.49 -0.73 -12.56
CA SER A 243 27.46 0.25 -13.08
C SER A 243 28.83 -0.40 -13.32
N GLY A 244 29.70 0.25 -14.04
CA GLY A 244 31.06 -0.25 -14.28
C GLY A 244 31.91 -0.32 -13.00
N GLY A 245 32.77 -1.35 -12.93
CA GLY A 245 33.68 -1.57 -11.80
C GLY A 245 33.01 -2.22 -10.60
N PHE A 246 33.85 -2.77 -9.71
CA PHE A 246 33.36 -3.37 -8.45
C PHE A 246 32.99 -2.28 -7.46
N LYS A 247 31.78 -2.30 -6.97
CA LYS A 247 31.27 -1.40 -5.93
C LYS A 247 30.47 -2.17 -4.90
N GLY A 248 30.50 -1.70 -3.68
CA GLY A 248 29.70 -2.27 -2.63
C GLY A 248 29.33 -1.27 -1.56
N ASN A 249 28.26 -1.59 -0.84
CA ASN A 249 27.89 -0.86 0.36
C ASN A 249 27.49 -1.84 1.46
N ALA A 250 27.83 -1.50 2.67
CA ALA A 250 27.37 -2.18 3.87
C ALA A 250 26.84 -1.15 4.86
N ARG A 251 25.72 -1.44 5.49
CA ARG A 251 25.10 -0.58 6.49
C ARG A 251 24.73 -1.39 7.71
N VAL A 252 25.02 -0.84 8.89
CA VAL A 252 24.61 -1.40 10.18
C VAL A 252 24.02 -0.29 11.03
N GLN A 253 22.98 -0.58 11.76
CA GLN A 253 22.38 0.35 12.74
C GLN A 253 21.83 -0.42 13.93
N THR A 254 21.75 0.26 15.06
CA THR A 254 21.04 -0.17 16.25
C THR A 254 20.13 0.95 16.75
N GLY A 255 19.09 0.59 17.50
CA GLY A 255 18.10 1.55 17.92
C GLY A 255 17.53 1.30 19.31
N TYR A 256 16.85 2.32 19.80
CA TYR A 256 16.13 2.36 21.07
C TYR A 256 14.68 2.77 20.81
N ASN A 257 13.73 2.06 21.43
CA ASN A 257 12.31 2.44 21.47
C ASN A 257 11.98 3.02 22.85
N HIS A 258 11.43 4.24 22.86
CA HIS A 258 11.11 4.94 24.11
C HIS A 258 9.89 4.35 24.83
N LEU A 259 8.90 3.80 24.09
CA LEU A 259 7.69 3.21 24.68
C LEU A 259 8.04 1.94 25.47
N SER A 260 8.70 0.98 24.84
CA SER A 260 9.14 -0.27 25.48
C SER A 260 10.40 -0.10 26.34
N LYS A 261 11.04 1.09 26.34
CA LYS A 261 12.32 1.39 27.00
C LYS A 261 13.42 0.35 26.67
N ALA A 262 13.35 -0.21 25.46
CA ALA A 262 14.18 -1.32 25.04
C ALA A 262 15.22 -0.91 24.00
N PHE A 263 16.44 -1.39 24.21
CA PHE A 263 17.47 -1.51 23.18
C PHE A 263 17.31 -2.86 22.47
N GLY A 264 17.98 -3.04 21.33
CA GLY A 264 18.02 -4.33 20.64
C GLY A 264 17.27 -4.34 19.32
N GLN A 265 16.76 -3.19 18.89
CA GLN A 265 16.42 -2.99 17.49
C GLN A 265 17.72 -2.93 16.69
N TYR A 266 17.76 -3.60 15.54
CA TYR A 266 18.91 -3.54 14.64
C TYR A 266 18.50 -3.68 13.19
N ARG A 267 19.33 -3.16 12.30
CA ARG A 267 19.20 -3.34 10.85
C ARG A 267 20.59 -3.47 10.25
N GLY A 268 20.73 -4.44 9.36
CA GLY A 268 21.93 -4.63 8.57
C GLY A 268 21.56 -4.82 7.11
N SER A 269 22.33 -4.22 6.21
CA SER A 269 22.18 -4.46 4.77
C SER A 269 23.53 -4.45 4.09
N VAL A 270 23.64 -5.23 3.00
CA VAL A 270 24.82 -5.32 2.15
C VAL A 270 24.37 -5.41 0.70
N ALA A 271 25.09 -4.74 -0.20
CA ALA A 271 24.90 -4.88 -1.63
C ALA A 271 26.23 -4.77 -2.35
N PHE A 272 26.36 -5.56 -3.40
CA PHE A 272 27.53 -5.61 -4.29
C PHE A 272 27.09 -5.50 -5.74
N GLU A 273 27.93 -4.84 -6.55
CA GLU A 273 27.73 -4.79 -7.99
C GLU A 273 29.04 -4.85 -8.73
N ASN A 274 29.03 -5.45 -9.88
CA ASN A 274 30.16 -5.46 -10.81
C ASN A 274 29.69 -5.73 -12.25
N ARG A 275 30.57 -5.39 -13.19
CA ARG A 275 30.41 -5.79 -14.58
C ARG A 275 31.59 -6.66 -15.03
N PHE A 276 31.28 -7.66 -15.84
CA PHE A 276 32.20 -8.67 -16.35
C PHE A 276 32.18 -8.70 -17.89
N PHE A 277 33.16 -9.36 -18.49
CA PHE A 277 33.25 -9.61 -19.95
C PHE A 277 33.19 -8.31 -20.77
N ASN A 278 34.08 -7.38 -20.52
CA ASN A 278 34.11 -6.06 -21.13
C ASN A 278 32.79 -5.31 -21.02
N ASP A 279 32.27 -5.24 -19.80
CA ASP A 279 31.01 -4.57 -19.41
C ASP A 279 29.74 -5.18 -20.05
N ARG A 280 29.79 -6.40 -20.63
CA ARG A 280 28.60 -7.04 -21.18
C ARG A 280 27.67 -7.63 -20.14
N LEU A 281 28.23 -8.28 -19.11
CA LEU A 281 27.43 -8.91 -18.04
C LEU A 281 27.48 -8.06 -16.76
N GLY A 282 26.37 -7.51 -16.35
CA GLY A 282 26.20 -6.81 -15.09
C GLY A 282 25.56 -7.71 -14.03
N VAL A 283 26.02 -7.63 -12.79
CA VAL A 283 25.46 -8.36 -11.66
C VAL A 283 25.34 -7.43 -10.47
N ILE A 284 24.16 -7.38 -9.87
CA ILE A 284 23.88 -6.75 -8.58
C ILE A 284 23.30 -7.81 -7.66
N VAL A 285 23.79 -7.90 -6.45
CA VAL A 285 23.24 -8.75 -5.39
C VAL A 285 23.19 -7.94 -4.10
N GLY A 286 22.07 -7.98 -3.42
CA GLY A 286 21.89 -7.29 -2.16
C GLY A 286 21.00 -8.08 -1.21
N GLY A 287 21.11 -7.77 0.08
CA GLY A 287 20.25 -8.33 1.10
C GLY A 287 20.34 -7.55 2.40
N GLY A 288 19.36 -7.75 3.24
CA GLY A 288 19.26 -7.07 4.51
C GLY A 288 18.40 -7.84 5.51
N LEU A 289 18.62 -7.50 6.77
CA LEU A 289 17.85 -8.02 7.89
C LEU A 289 17.54 -6.87 8.86
N GLN A 290 16.40 -6.96 9.53
CA GLN A 290 15.97 -5.98 10.52
C GLN A 290 15.22 -6.68 11.64
N LYS A 291 15.45 -6.23 12.87
CA LYS A 291 14.59 -6.47 14.03
C LYS A 291 14.03 -5.13 14.51
N ALA A 292 12.73 -5.01 14.61
CA ALA A 292 12.06 -3.81 15.07
C ALA A 292 11.03 -4.14 16.15
N ASP A 293 11.02 -3.36 17.22
CA ASP A 293 9.98 -3.36 18.24
C ASP A 293 8.82 -2.45 17.76
N ARG A 294 7.62 -3.02 17.70
CA ARG A 294 6.37 -2.35 17.27
C ARG A 294 5.29 -2.46 18.35
N SER A 295 5.73 -2.57 19.59
CA SER A 295 4.83 -2.56 20.72
C SER A 295 3.99 -1.30 20.76
N SER A 296 2.75 -1.43 21.24
CA SER A 296 1.80 -0.35 21.31
C SER A 296 0.92 -0.46 22.55
N GLU A 297 0.45 0.67 23.02
CA GLU A 297 -0.50 0.78 24.10
C GLU A 297 -1.66 1.68 23.69
N GLY A 298 -2.86 1.36 24.13
CA GLY A 298 -4.00 2.21 23.84
C GLY A 298 -5.34 1.63 24.26
N TYR A 299 -6.38 2.29 23.81
CA TYR A 299 -7.74 1.84 24.07
C TYR A 299 -8.65 2.05 22.87
N THR A 300 -9.73 1.26 22.86
CA THR A 300 -10.87 1.43 21.94
C THR A 300 -12.17 1.44 22.72
N GLY A 301 -13.09 2.31 22.35
CA GLY A 301 -14.44 2.37 22.91
C GLY A 301 -15.50 2.28 21.82
N GLU A 302 -16.59 1.63 22.13
CA GLU A 302 -17.78 1.58 21.30
C GLU A 302 -18.92 2.32 22.02
N TYR A 303 -19.70 3.09 21.25
CA TYR A 303 -20.84 3.84 21.75
C TYR A 303 -22.14 3.22 21.22
N ALA A 304 -23.13 3.12 22.12
CA ALA A 304 -24.50 2.78 21.79
C ALA A 304 -25.40 4.02 21.78
N THR A 305 -26.52 3.94 21.06
CA THR A 305 -27.52 5.03 20.96
C THR A 305 -28.93 4.56 21.39
N GLU A 306 -28.98 3.56 22.25
CA GLU A 306 -30.22 2.89 22.67
C GLU A 306 -31.10 3.77 23.56
N LEU A 307 -30.53 4.77 24.23
CA LEU A 307 -31.27 5.70 25.06
C LEU A 307 -32.13 6.73 24.29
N GLY A 308 -32.12 6.62 22.94
CA GLY A 308 -32.90 7.47 22.06
C GLY A 308 -32.32 8.86 21.85
N THR A 309 -33.16 9.90 21.92
CA THR A 309 -32.75 11.29 21.66
C THR A 309 -32.92 12.18 22.91
N ASP A 310 -32.12 13.23 23.00
CA ASP A 310 -32.26 14.29 24.01
C ASP A 310 -33.48 15.20 23.70
N ALA A 311 -33.72 16.18 24.53
CA ALA A 311 -34.84 17.11 24.35
C ALA A 311 -34.79 17.96 23.08
N ASP A 312 -33.59 18.08 22.46
CA ASP A 312 -33.36 18.79 21.21
C ASP A 312 -33.41 17.84 19.99
N GLY A 313 -33.72 16.55 20.20
CA GLY A 313 -33.80 15.54 19.14
C GLY A 313 -32.45 14.95 18.73
N ASN A 314 -31.35 15.19 19.45
CA ASN A 314 -30.06 14.64 19.15
C ASN A 314 -29.91 13.24 19.76
N LEU A 315 -29.28 12.31 19.03
CA LEU A 315 -28.96 10.98 19.56
C LEU A 315 -28.10 11.08 20.84
N ILE A 316 -28.46 10.29 21.83
CA ILE A 316 -27.69 10.13 23.07
C ILE A 316 -26.70 8.99 22.86
N PHE A 317 -25.42 9.30 23.00
CA PHE A 317 -24.33 8.32 22.91
C PHE A 317 -23.88 7.92 24.30
N THR A 318 -23.84 6.62 24.54
CA THR A 318 -23.39 6.03 25.81
C THR A 318 -22.29 5.02 25.52
N VAL A 319 -21.36 4.82 26.45
CA VAL A 319 -20.31 3.84 26.30
C VAL A 319 -20.89 2.43 26.47
N ALA A 320 -20.91 1.66 25.41
CA ALA A 320 -21.30 0.25 25.42
C ALA A 320 -20.15 -0.67 25.80
N LYS A 321 -18.97 -0.39 25.24
CA LYS A 321 -17.77 -1.18 25.46
C LYS A 321 -16.54 -0.27 25.58
N LEU A 322 -15.58 -0.73 26.39
CA LEU A 322 -14.24 -0.14 26.48
C LEU A 322 -13.21 -1.27 26.48
N ASN A 323 -12.20 -1.17 25.65
CA ASN A 323 -11.10 -2.13 25.60
C ASN A 323 -9.79 -1.40 25.90
N LEU A 324 -9.04 -1.83 26.91
CA LEU A 324 -7.67 -1.41 27.15
C LEU A 324 -6.74 -2.45 26.57
N THR A 325 -5.80 -2.04 25.76
CA THR A 325 -4.93 -2.95 24.99
C THR A 325 -3.45 -2.63 25.23
N HIS A 326 -2.68 -3.66 25.54
CA HIS A 326 -1.23 -3.67 25.49
C HIS A 326 -0.78 -4.72 24.48
N ASN A 327 -0.06 -4.29 23.48
CA ASN A 327 0.45 -5.12 22.40
C ASN A 327 1.97 -5.10 22.41
N MET A 328 2.61 -6.22 22.69
CA MET A 328 4.05 -6.41 22.55
C MET A 328 4.31 -7.09 21.22
N GLU A 329 4.90 -6.38 20.28
CA GLU A 329 5.13 -6.91 18.94
C GLU A 329 6.57 -6.71 18.49
N THR A 330 7.19 -7.79 18.05
CA THR A 330 8.50 -7.77 17.38
C THR A 330 8.34 -8.18 15.93
N ARG A 331 8.92 -7.40 15.03
CA ARG A 331 8.97 -7.69 13.59
C ARG A 331 10.39 -7.99 13.16
N TYR A 332 10.59 -9.16 12.54
CA TYR A 332 11.83 -9.53 11.87
C TYR A 332 11.61 -9.42 10.36
N ARG A 333 12.47 -8.70 9.67
CA ARG A 333 12.40 -8.54 8.22
C ARG A 333 13.66 -9.04 7.56
N TYR A 334 13.46 -9.75 6.47
CA TYR A 334 14.52 -10.25 5.60
C TYR A 334 14.20 -9.80 4.18
N ASN A 335 15.21 -9.29 3.49
CA ASN A 335 15.08 -8.96 2.08
C ASN A 335 16.31 -9.41 1.32
N ALA A 336 16.10 -9.81 0.07
CA ALA A 336 17.16 -10.14 -0.86
C ALA A 336 16.75 -9.67 -2.26
N ASN A 337 17.69 -9.14 -3.00
CA ASN A 337 17.49 -8.75 -4.38
C ASN A 337 18.69 -9.14 -5.24
N ALA A 338 18.41 -9.52 -6.48
CA ALA A 338 19.41 -9.81 -7.47
C ALA A 338 18.99 -9.23 -8.82
N THR A 339 19.91 -8.61 -9.54
CA THR A 339 19.72 -8.18 -10.92
C THR A 339 20.91 -8.65 -11.73
N ILE A 340 20.62 -9.34 -12.82
CA ILE A 340 21.61 -9.80 -13.79
C ILE A 340 21.22 -9.21 -15.14
N ASP A 341 22.08 -8.42 -15.74
CA ASP A 341 21.87 -7.82 -17.05
C ASP A 341 22.92 -8.24 -18.04
N LEU A 342 22.48 -8.59 -19.26
CA LEU A 342 23.35 -8.93 -20.39
C LEU A 342 23.12 -7.92 -21.51
N LYS A 343 24.14 -7.14 -21.83
CA LYS A 343 24.16 -6.25 -23.00
C LYS A 343 24.49 -7.02 -24.24
N LEU A 344 23.62 -6.93 -25.24
CA LEU A 344 23.79 -7.50 -26.58
C LEU A 344 24.11 -6.37 -27.57
N ASP A 345 24.62 -6.71 -28.75
CA ASP A 345 24.94 -5.69 -29.75
C ASP A 345 23.71 -4.88 -30.20
N HIS A 346 22.51 -5.51 -30.19
CA HIS A 346 21.25 -4.89 -30.61
C HIS A 346 20.15 -5.01 -29.53
N GLY A 347 20.51 -5.04 -28.27
CA GLY A 347 19.52 -5.13 -27.19
C GLY A 347 20.10 -5.44 -25.83
N SER A 348 19.22 -5.85 -24.92
CA SER A 348 19.61 -6.31 -23.58
C SER A 348 18.64 -7.38 -23.09
N ILE A 349 19.09 -8.19 -22.16
CA ILE A 349 18.28 -9.12 -21.39
C ILE A 349 18.55 -8.84 -19.91
N VAL A 350 17.50 -8.68 -19.13
CA VAL A 350 17.60 -8.42 -17.68
C VAL A 350 16.77 -9.45 -16.94
N PHE A 351 17.39 -10.08 -15.95
CA PHE A 351 16.71 -10.88 -14.95
C PHE A 351 16.75 -10.12 -13.62
N SER A 352 15.60 -9.92 -13.00
CA SER A 352 15.47 -9.33 -11.66
C SER A 352 14.71 -10.26 -10.74
N SER A 353 15.16 -10.36 -9.49
CA SER A 353 14.54 -11.15 -8.43
C SER A 353 14.51 -10.30 -7.16
N ASN A 354 13.33 -10.18 -6.56
CA ASN A 354 13.12 -9.43 -5.32
C ASN A 354 12.36 -10.31 -4.33
N PHE A 355 12.94 -10.51 -3.16
CA PHE A 355 12.37 -11.27 -2.06
C PHE A 355 12.21 -10.38 -0.82
N GLY A 356 11.07 -10.48 -0.16
CA GLY A 356 10.79 -9.86 1.12
C GLY A 356 10.06 -10.83 2.03
N GLN A 357 10.45 -10.89 3.29
CA GLN A 357 9.76 -11.64 4.34
C GLN A 357 9.67 -10.78 5.60
N THR A 358 8.51 -10.81 6.23
CA THR A 358 8.29 -10.24 7.57
C THR A 358 7.72 -11.31 8.47
N ASP A 359 8.44 -11.64 9.53
CA ASP A 359 7.94 -12.47 10.62
C ASP A 359 7.53 -11.55 11.77
N ARG A 360 6.35 -11.77 12.31
CA ARG A 360 5.78 -11.02 13.45
C ARG A 360 5.54 -11.97 14.61
N GLU A 361 6.01 -11.59 15.76
CA GLU A 361 5.73 -12.22 17.05
C GLU A 361 4.98 -11.22 17.90
N GLU A 362 3.75 -11.56 18.31
CA GLU A 362 2.86 -10.68 19.04
C GLU A 362 2.31 -11.37 20.27
N ILE A 363 2.37 -10.67 21.40
CA ILE A 363 1.60 -10.99 22.60
C ILE A 363 0.73 -9.78 22.91
N ARG A 364 -0.58 -9.99 22.81
CA ARG A 364 -1.57 -8.97 23.14
C ARG A 364 -2.30 -9.30 24.41
N ARG A 365 -2.35 -8.36 25.33
CA ARG A 365 -3.20 -8.41 26.52
C ARG A 365 -4.24 -7.32 26.41
N ARG A 366 -5.50 -7.68 26.63
CA ARG A 366 -6.61 -6.77 26.49
C ARG A 366 -7.60 -6.96 27.64
N ARG A 367 -8.00 -5.87 28.28
CA ARG A 367 -9.11 -5.83 29.22
C ARG A 367 -10.30 -5.22 28.53
N ARG A 368 -11.41 -5.94 28.49
CA ARG A 368 -12.65 -5.55 27.81
C ARG A 368 -13.73 -5.32 28.86
N TYR A 369 -14.24 -4.11 28.92
CA TYR A 369 -15.37 -3.73 29.75
C TYR A 369 -16.63 -3.74 28.89
N ARG A 370 -17.55 -4.64 29.16
CA ARG A 370 -18.84 -4.77 28.49
C ARG A 370 -19.89 -4.11 29.38
N VAL A 371 -20.02 -2.78 29.25
CA VAL A 371 -20.96 -1.99 30.03
C VAL A 371 -22.39 -2.36 29.71
N ASP A 372 -22.65 -2.62 28.41
CA ASP A 372 -23.93 -3.10 27.88
C ASP A 372 -24.40 -4.41 28.53
N ALA A 373 -23.50 -5.29 28.96
CA ALA A 373 -23.77 -6.62 29.49
C ALA A 373 -23.26 -6.83 30.93
N SER A 374 -22.77 -5.76 31.60
CA SER A 374 -22.34 -5.75 33.01
C SER A 374 -21.23 -6.74 33.37
N TYR A 375 -20.37 -7.13 32.42
CA TYR A 375 -19.22 -7.99 32.68
C TYR A 375 -17.92 -7.39 32.16
N GLN A 376 -16.79 -7.91 32.62
CA GLN A 376 -15.50 -7.63 32.03
C GLN A 376 -14.83 -8.94 31.57
N GLU A 377 -13.94 -8.80 30.58
CA GLU A 377 -13.13 -9.87 30.05
C GLU A 377 -11.65 -9.50 30.05
N HIS A 378 -10.83 -10.52 30.27
CA HIS A 378 -9.38 -10.42 30.16
C HIS A 378 -8.92 -11.34 29.04
N ASP A 379 -8.51 -10.74 27.90
CA ASP A 379 -8.05 -11.49 26.74
C ASP A 379 -6.53 -11.55 26.72
N PHE A 380 -6.04 -12.70 26.36
CA PHE A 380 -4.67 -12.95 25.96
C PHE A 380 -4.66 -13.47 24.53
N ARG A 381 -3.75 -12.94 23.72
CA ARG A 381 -3.51 -13.47 22.36
C ARG A 381 -2.02 -13.60 22.12
N GLU A 382 -1.60 -14.76 21.67
CA GLU A 382 -0.28 -15.01 21.09
C GLU A 382 -0.45 -15.27 19.59
N ARG A 383 0.34 -14.57 18.78
CA ARG A 383 0.29 -14.70 17.32
C ARG A 383 1.68 -14.73 16.73
N HIS A 384 1.92 -15.73 15.90
CA HIS A 384 3.05 -15.79 15.00
C HIS A 384 2.54 -15.65 13.57
N SER A 385 3.09 -14.74 12.79
CA SER A 385 2.73 -14.59 11.39
C SER A 385 3.94 -14.36 10.51
N THR A 386 3.90 -14.94 9.31
CA THR A 386 4.93 -14.80 8.28
C THR A 386 4.28 -14.31 6.99
N ASN A 387 4.68 -13.12 6.58
CA ASN A 387 4.32 -12.57 5.27
C ASN A 387 5.52 -12.68 4.33
N ARG A 388 5.34 -13.25 3.12
CA ARG A 388 6.38 -13.41 2.11
C ARG A 388 5.93 -12.85 0.78
N VAL A 389 6.87 -12.25 0.06
CA VAL A 389 6.70 -11.84 -1.34
C VAL A 389 7.95 -12.23 -2.10
N LEU A 390 7.77 -12.85 -3.26
CA LEU A 390 8.83 -13.06 -4.25
C LEU A 390 8.34 -12.54 -5.60
N SER A 391 9.16 -11.76 -6.27
CA SER A 391 8.92 -11.32 -7.64
C SER A 391 10.13 -11.60 -8.50
N ASN A 392 9.96 -12.44 -9.52
CA ASN A 392 10.97 -12.76 -10.52
C ASN A 392 10.51 -12.24 -11.87
N ARG A 393 11.39 -11.56 -12.59
CA ARG A 393 11.11 -11.04 -13.92
C ARG A 393 12.31 -11.28 -14.83
N LEU A 394 12.04 -11.79 -16.01
CA LEU A 394 12.98 -11.86 -17.13
C LEU A 394 12.42 -10.98 -18.25
N ASN A 395 13.15 -9.98 -18.66
CA ASN A 395 12.75 -9.13 -19.78
C ASN A 395 13.90 -8.93 -20.78
N GLY A 396 13.53 -8.65 -22.01
CA GLY A 396 14.47 -8.36 -23.07
C GLY A 396 13.97 -7.23 -23.95
N GLU A 397 14.92 -6.42 -24.38
CA GLU A 397 14.71 -5.36 -25.36
C GLU A 397 15.62 -5.61 -26.54
N HIS A 398 15.05 -5.63 -27.74
CA HIS A 398 15.78 -5.94 -28.96
C HIS A 398 15.39 -5.02 -30.08
N ARG A 399 16.38 -4.61 -30.86
CA ARG A 399 16.15 -3.90 -32.13
C ARG A 399 16.20 -4.87 -33.27
N LEU A 400 15.07 -5.07 -33.95
CA LEU A 400 14.92 -5.93 -35.10
C LEU A 400 15.00 -5.09 -36.38
N PHE A 401 15.72 -5.59 -37.37
CA PHE A 401 15.88 -4.96 -38.71
C PHE A 401 16.36 -3.50 -38.65
N GLY A 402 17.06 -3.11 -37.55
CA GLY A 402 17.58 -1.76 -37.35
C GLY A 402 16.56 -0.68 -37.00
N VAL A 403 15.24 -0.98 -37.03
CA VAL A 403 14.17 0.01 -36.85
C VAL A 403 13.14 -0.41 -35.83
N LEU A 404 12.70 -1.67 -35.84
CA LEU A 404 11.63 -2.15 -35.00
C LEU A 404 12.17 -2.50 -33.61
N GLU A 405 11.59 -1.91 -32.56
CA GLU A 405 11.94 -2.21 -31.17
C GLU A 405 10.93 -3.24 -30.63
N LEU A 406 11.45 -4.38 -30.19
CA LEU A 406 10.71 -5.44 -29.50
C LEU A 406 11.09 -5.41 -28.04
N ASP A 407 10.12 -5.24 -27.16
CA ASP A 407 10.28 -5.52 -25.74
C ASP A 407 9.35 -6.66 -25.32
N TRP A 408 9.86 -7.56 -24.49
CA TRP A 408 9.11 -8.69 -23.95
C TRP A 408 9.48 -8.94 -22.51
N ALA A 409 8.54 -9.49 -21.73
CA ALA A 409 8.82 -9.92 -20.38
C ALA A 409 7.98 -11.15 -20.03
N GLY A 410 8.59 -12.00 -19.20
CA GLY A 410 7.92 -13.06 -18.48
C GLY A 410 8.18 -12.89 -16.98
N SER A 411 7.17 -13.05 -16.15
CA SER A 411 7.32 -12.95 -14.70
C SER A 411 6.54 -14.02 -13.97
N TYR A 412 7.08 -14.38 -12.81
CA TYR A 412 6.41 -15.15 -11.79
C TYR A 412 6.58 -14.44 -10.46
N SER A 413 5.48 -14.19 -9.79
CA SER A 413 5.49 -13.64 -8.44
C SER A 413 4.48 -14.35 -7.55
N PHE A 414 4.81 -14.49 -6.28
CA PHE A 414 3.87 -14.96 -5.28
C PHE A 414 3.93 -14.12 -4.02
N SER A 415 2.84 -14.13 -3.27
CA SER A 415 2.78 -13.70 -1.89
C SER A 415 2.15 -14.78 -1.03
N SER A 416 2.54 -14.84 0.24
CA SER A 416 1.84 -15.66 1.23
C SER A 416 1.73 -14.89 2.55
N ASN A 417 0.58 -15.05 3.21
CA ASN A 417 0.33 -14.59 4.57
C ASN A 417 -0.04 -15.83 5.39
N ARG A 418 0.87 -16.27 6.22
CA ARG A 418 0.70 -17.48 7.02
C ARG A 418 0.73 -17.15 8.50
N LYS A 419 -0.30 -17.58 9.22
CA LYS A 419 -0.40 -17.52 10.68
C LYS A 419 -0.64 -18.96 11.17
N PRO A 420 0.41 -19.72 11.48
CA PRO A 420 0.27 -21.15 11.81
C PRO A 420 -0.46 -21.39 13.12
N SER A 421 -0.49 -20.40 14.01
CA SER A 421 -1.20 -20.44 15.28
C SER A 421 -1.48 -19.01 15.76
N VAL A 422 -2.74 -18.76 16.05
CA VAL A 422 -3.21 -17.55 16.73
C VAL A 422 -4.01 -18.01 17.94
N THR A 423 -3.34 -18.23 19.05
CA THR A 423 -3.98 -18.66 20.29
C THR A 423 -4.61 -17.47 20.99
N THR A 424 -5.90 -17.52 21.22
CA THR A 424 -6.62 -16.49 21.97
C THR A 424 -7.38 -17.13 23.13
N MET A 425 -7.16 -16.64 24.35
CA MET A 425 -7.89 -17.03 25.55
C MET A 425 -8.66 -15.84 26.10
N SER A 426 -9.88 -16.05 26.57
CA SER A 426 -10.70 -15.04 27.22
C SER A 426 -11.21 -15.53 28.56
N PHE A 427 -11.00 -14.72 29.59
CA PHE A 427 -11.51 -14.95 30.93
C PHE A 427 -12.57 -13.91 31.22
N ARG A 428 -13.69 -14.30 31.85
CA ARG A 428 -14.82 -13.43 32.12
C ARG A 428 -15.12 -13.34 33.61
N GLU A 429 -15.36 -12.12 34.08
CA GLU A 429 -15.93 -11.80 35.37
C GLU A 429 -17.35 -11.26 35.20
N LEU A 430 -18.37 -12.02 35.60
CA LEU A 430 -19.77 -11.60 35.56
C LEU A 430 -20.08 -10.61 36.67
N GLY A 431 -20.99 -9.66 36.40
CA GLY A 431 -21.40 -8.64 37.38
C GLY A 431 -20.24 -7.74 37.82
N ALA A 432 -19.26 -7.52 36.93
CA ALA A 432 -18.05 -6.73 37.23
C ALA A 432 -18.37 -5.29 37.63
N PHE A 433 -19.48 -4.75 37.15
CA PHE A 433 -19.99 -3.40 37.51
C PHE A 433 -21.50 -3.33 37.28
N ASN A 434 -22.12 -2.38 37.96
CA ASN A 434 -23.52 -2.06 37.72
C ASN A 434 -23.66 -1.29 36.41
N ALA A 435 -24.65 -1.63 35.62
CA ALA A 435 -24.94 -0.90 34.39
C ALA A 435 -25.28 0.55 34.70
N ASN A 436 -24.50 1.46 34.17
CA ASN A 436 -24.77 2.90 34.18
C ASN A 436 -24.29 3.47 32.85
N PRO A 437 -25.18 3.75 31.92
CA PRO A 437 -24.82 4.14 30.56
C PRO A 437 -24.22 5.53 30.44
N GLU A 438 -24.33 6.38 31.46
CA GLU A 438 -23.84 7.77 31.42
C GLU A 438 -22.36 7.91 31.87
N ARG A 439 -21.65 6.81 32.09
CA ARG A 439 -20.27 6.83 32.58
C ARG A 439 -19.26 7.21 31.50
N THR A 440 -18.24 7.95 31.94
CA THR A 440 -17.02 8.17 31.15
C THR A 440 -16.15 6.90 31.12
N TYR A 441 -15.14 6.84 30.27
CA TYR A 441 -14.19 5.72 30.27
C TYR A 441 -13.51 5.55 31.62
N GLU A 442 -13.14 6.65 32.27
CA GLU A 442 -12.52 6.68 33.60
C GLU A 442 -13.46 6.10 34.65
N ASP A 443 -14.72 6.48 34.62
CA ASP A 443 -15.73 5.99 35.58
C ASP A 443 -15.94 4.49 35.44
N ILE A 444 -15.91 3.95 34.22
CA ILE A 444 -16.05 2.53 33.95
C ILE A 444 -14.87 1.75 34.55
N ILE A 445 -13.64 2.20 34.31
CA ILE A 445 -12.43 1.58 34.86
C ILE A 445 -12.47 1.56 36.39
N LEU A 446 -12.83 2.67 36.99
CA LEU A 446 -12.93 2.80 38.44
C LEU A 446 -14.07 1.99 39.08
N ALA A 447 -15.14 1.76 38.33
CA ALA A 447 -16.30 1.02 38.83
C ALA A 447 -16.12 -0.51 38.76
N ALA A 448 -15.15 -1.02 37.98
CA ALA A 448 -14.93 -2.44 37.82
C ALA A 448 -14.44 -3.10 39.11
N LYS A 449 -15.01 -4.24 39.46
CA LYS A 449 -14.71 -4.94 40.71
C LYS A 449 -13.34 -5.61 40.72
N ASN A 450 -12.86 -6.11 39.61
CA ASN A 450 -11.57 -6.79 39.46
C ASN A 450 -11.40 -8.02 40.39
N ASN A 451 -12.41 -8.86 40.48
CA ASN A 451 -12.37 -10.04 41.34
C ASN A 451 -11.79 -11.24 40.58
N LEU A 452 -10.48 -11.49 40.72
CA LEU A 452 -9.78 -12.58 40.07
C LEU A 452 -10.27 -13.96 40.51
N ASP A 453 -10.82 -14.09 41.71
CA ASP A 453 -11.39 -15.34 42.21
C ASP A 453 -12.76 -15.68 41.61
N ALA A 454 -13.35 -14.71 40.90
CA ALA A 454 -14.57 -14.86 40.13
C ALA A 454 -14.37 -14.62 38.64
N THR A 455 -13.13 -14.69 38.16
CA THR A 455 -12.76 -14.50 36.76
C THR A 455 -12.41 -15.84 36.13
N TRP A 456 -13.29 -16.35 35.27
CA TRP A 456 -13.24 -17.70 34.74
C TRP A 456 -12.86 -17.72 33.26
N LEU A 457 -12.17 -18.80 32.83
CA LEU A 457 -11.92 -19.09 31.43
C LEU A 457 -13.26 -19.31 30.70
N LYS A 458 -13.56 -18.45 29.72
CA LYS A 458 -14.76 -18.55 28.92
C LYS A 458 -14.55 -19.40 27.66
N TRP A 459 -13.54 -19.09 26.88
CA TRP A 459 -13.22 -19.80 25.66
C TRP A 459 -11.75 -19.68 25.28
N VAL A 460 -11.31 -20.63 24.47
CA VAL A 460 -10.00 -20.64 23.83
C VAL A 460 -10.18 -20.90 22.36
N TYR A 461 -9.51 -20.09 21.54
CA TYR A 461 -9.39 -20.32 20.09
C TYR A 461 -7.93 -20.49 19.72
N ASP A 462 -7.72 -21.36 18.74
CA ASP A 462 -6.44 -21.51 18.06
C ASP A 462 -6.70 -21.51 16.55
N ASP A 463 -6.44 -20.35 15.93
CA ASP A 463 -6.69 -20.14 14.51
C ASP A 463 -5.43 -20.40 13.71
N SER A 464 -5.56 -20.98 12.54
CA SER A 464 -4.54 -21.00 11.50
C SER A 464 -5.02 -20.35 10.23
N TYR A 465 -4.11 -19.65 9.55
CA TYR A 465 -4.37 -18.96 8.29
C TYR A 465 -3.29 -19.32 7.30
N ASP A 466 -3.66 -19.72 6.10
CA ASP A 466 -2.76 -19.90 4.97
C ASP A 466 -3.37 -19.23 3.71
N VAL A 467 -2.92 -18.02 3.44
CA VAL A 467 -3.36 -17.23 2.28
C VAL A 467 -2.21 -17.13 1.31
N ARG A 468 -2.46 -17.49 0.05
CA ARG A 468 -1.45 -17.48 -1.00
C ARG A 468 -2.01 -16.93 -2.31
N ASP A 469 -1.22 -16.06 -2.94
CA ASP A 469 -1.44 -15.50 -4.28
C ASP A 469 -0.26 -15.86 -5.19
N ASP A 470 -0.53 -16.52 -6.32
CA ASP A 470 0.46 -16.79 -7.39
C ASP A 470 0.08 -16.01 -8.66
N ASN A 471 1.03 -15.28 -9.23
CA ASN A 471 0.85 -14.53 -10.47
C ASN A 471 1.86 -14.98 -11.54
N TYR A 472 1.37 -15.23 -12.74
CA TYR A 472 2.16 -15.48 -13.93
C TYR A 472 1.82 -14.44 -14.99
N THR A 473 2.82 -13.75 -15.52
CA THR A 473 2.60 -12.74 -16.56
C THR A 473 3.52 -12.96 -17.74
N LEU A 474 2.97 -12.81 -18.95
CA LEU A 474 3.69 -12.75 -20.19
C LEU A 474 3.27 -11.50 -20.96
N GLN A 475 4.22 -10.77 -21.49
CA GLN A 475 3.94 -9.60 -22.33
C GLN A 475 4.92 -9.49 -23.48
N ALA A 476 4.45 -8.89 -24.58
CA ALA A 476 5.29 -8.53 -25.73
C ALA A 476 4.76 -7.24 -26.36
N ASN A 477 5.67 -6.35 -26.69
CA ASN A 477 5.36 -5.05 -27.29
C ASN A 477 6.26 -4.81 -28.48
N LEU A 478 5.68 -4.22 -29.53
CA LEU A 478 6.38 -3.81 -30.74
C LEU A 478 6.24 -2.30 -30.91
N LYS A 479 7.38 -1.61 -31.06
CA LYS A 479 7.40 -0.16 -31.27
C LYS A 479 8.10 0.14 -32.60
N TYR A 480 7.43 0.90 -33.43
CA TYR A 480 7.93 1.37 -34.71
C TYR A 480 8.09 2.89 -34.70
N PRO A 481 9.31 3.42 -34.54
CA PRO A 481 9.57 4.85 -34.64
C PRO A 481 9.48 5.31 -36.10
N PHE A 482 8.91 6.49 -36.30
CA PHE A 482 8.80 7.09 -37.64
C PHE A 482 9.01 8.61 -37.57
N LYS A 483 9.26 9.20 -38.73
CA LYS A 483 9.46 10.61 -38.92
C LYS A 483 8.71 11.07 -40.18
N LEU A 484 7.91 12.11 -40.02
CA LEU A 484 7.12 12.74 -41.08
C LEU A 484 7.66 14.15 -41.34
N GLY A 485 8.53 14.28 -42.35
CA GLY A 485 9.22 15.54 -42.64
C GLY A 485 10.21 15.96 -41.52
N LYS A 486 10.44 17.25 -41.35
CA LYS A 486 11.40 17.81 -40.37
C LYS A 486 10.77 18.18 -39.02
N GLN A 487 9.43 18.20 -38.93
CA GLN A 487 8.72 18.83 -37.82
C GLN A 487 7.90 17.83 -36.98
N ILE A 488 7.68 16.61 -37.50
CA ILE A 488 6.87 15.59 -36.82
C ILE A 488 7.69 14.34 -36.71
N GLN A 489 7.84 13.85 -35.49
CA GLN A 489 8.41 12.54 -35.19
C GLN A 489 7.48 11.81 -34.21
N GLY A 490 7.60 10.49 -34.17
CA GLY A 490 6.78 9.75 -33.26
C GLY A 490 7.05 8.25 -33.37
N TYR A 491 6.22 7.50 -32.71
CA TYR A 491 6.20 6.05 -32.84
C TYR A 491 4.76 5.53 -32.72
N VAL A 492 4.54 4.38 -33.33
CA VAL A 492 3.39 3.53 -33.04
C VAL A 492 3.88 2.38 -32.16
N LYS A 493 3.19 2.10 -31.08
CA LYS A 493 3.45 0.97 -30.19
C LYS A 493 2.19 0.14 -30.04
N SER A 494 2.32 -1.18 -30.15
CA SER A 494 1.24 -2.13 -29.88
C SER A 494 1.78 -3.31 -29.11
N GLY A 495 0.94 -3.94 -28.32
CA GLY A 495 1.38 -5.09 -27.56
C GLY A 495 0.22 -5.88 -26.98
N ALA A 496 0.59 -7.02 -26.41
CA ALA A 496 -0.32 -7.90 -25.73
C ALA A 496 0.27 -8.34 -24.38
N ARG A 497 -0.60 -8.56 -23.43
CA ARG A 497 -0.27 -9.06 -22.09
C ARG A 497 -1.27 -10.13 -21.69
N TYR A 498 -0.76 -11.21 -21.13
CA TYR A 498 -1.54 -12.24 -20.45
C TYR A 498 -1.08 -12.36 -19.02
N ARG A 499 -2.01 -12.31 -18.06
CA ARG A 499 -1.75 -12.55 -16.65
C ARG A 499 -2.73 -13.57 -16.12
N HIS A 500 -2.21 -14.56 -15.40
CA HIS A 500 -3.00 -15.53 -14.66
C HIS A 500 -2.66 -15.41 -13.19
N LYS A 501 -3.68 -15.22 -12.37
CA LYS A 501 -3.60 -15.15 -10.92
C LYS A 501 -4.38 -16.31 -10.32
N TYR A 502 -3.81 -16.96 -9.32
CA TYR A 502 -4.47 -17.96 -8.51
C TYR A 502 -4.32 -17.62 -7.04
N ARG A 503 -5.45 -17.60 -6.31
CA ARG A 503 -5.49 -17.31 -4.89
C ARG A 503 -6.17 -18.42 -4.13
N VAL A 504 -5.57 -18.80 -3.00
CA VAL A 504 -6.14 -19.69 -1.99
C VAL A 504 -6.25 -18.93 -0.69
N ASN A 505 -7.38 -19.04 -0.02
CA ASN A 505 -7.62 -18.60 1.34
C ASN A 505 -8.12 -19.81 2.12
N ASP A 506 -7.38 -20.22 3.15
CA ASP A 506 -7.62 -21.42 3.95
C ASP A 506 -7.46 -21.04 5.42
N ILE A 507 -8.54 -21.16 6.18
CA ILE A 507 -8.63 -20.70 7.57
C ILE A 507 -9.27 -21.79 8.40
N ASP A 508 -8.52 -22.29 9.36
CA ASP A 508 -9.03 -23.27 10.31
C ASP A 508 -9.15 -22.67 11.71
N ARG A 509 -10.08 -23.14 12.50
CA ARG A 509 -10.20 -22.85 13.92
C ARG A 509 -10.38 -24.11 14.73
N LEU A 510 -9.53 -24.28 15.72
CA LEU A 510 -9.73 -25.17 16.84
C LEU A 510 -10.24 -24.36 18.01
N TRP A 511 -11.27 -24.82 18.68
CA TRP A 511 -11.82 -24.08 19.80
C TRP A 511 -12.31 -25.01 20.91
N THR A 512 -12.47 -24.45 22.10
CA THR A 512 -13.12 -25.13 23.23
C THR A 512 -13.78 -24.10 24.13
N GLN A 513 -15.02 -24.41 24.51
CA GLN A 513 -15.77 -23.71 25.55
C GLN A 513 -16.04 -24.57 26.77
N HIS A 514 -15.43 -25.78 26.87
CA HIS A 514 -15.67 -26.70 27.94
C HIS A 514 -15.23 -26.23 29.33
N PHE A 515 -14.62 -25.08 29.41
CA PHE A 515 -14.14 -24.49 30.65
C PHE A 515 -15.00 -23.30 31.12
N VAL A 516 -16.12 -23.08 30.49
CA VAL A 516 -17.06 -22.01 30.85
C VAL A 516 -17.81 -22.46 32.11
N GLY A 517 -17.41 -21.89 33.23
CA GLY A 517 -17.93 -22.13 34.55
C GLY A 517 -19.44 -22.17 34.71
N GLN A 518 -19.96 -21.59 35.71
CA GLN A 518 -21.29 -21.59 36.28
C GLN A 518 -22.52 -21.69 35.35
N ASP A 519 -22.48 -21.13 34.16
CA ASP A 519 -23.69 -21.05 33.30
C ASP A 519 -24.13 -22.39 32.74
N ILE A 520 -23.21 -23.33 32.53
CA ILE A 520 -23.55 -24.67 32.04
C ILE A 520 -24.10 -25.56 33.18
N ILE A 521 -23.66 -25.30 34.41
CA ILE A 521 -24.11 -26.06 35.62
C ILE A 521 -25.52 -25.62 36.04
N ALA A 522 -25.87 -24.37 35.88
CA ALA A 522 -27.16 -23.82 36.25
C ALA A 522 -28.31 -24.31 35.38
N ASP A 523 -28.05 -24.76 34.17
CA ASP A 523 -29.06 -25.14 33.20
C ASP A 523 -29.49 -26.62 33.29
N GLY A 524 -28.78 -27.46 34.05
CA GLY A 524 -29.17 -28.83 34.33
C GLY A 524 -29.33 -29.75 33.12
N ARG A 525 -28.77 -29.38 31.99
CA ARG A 525 -28.80 -30.16 30.74
C ARG A 525 -27.71 -31.23 30.78
N GLU A 526 -28.10 -32.48 30.98
CA GLU A 526 -27.28 -33.60 30.61
C GLU A 526 -27.31 -33.73 29.08
N ASP A 527 -26.29 -33.24 28.39
CA ASP A 527 -26.08 -33.56 26.98
C ASP A 527 -25.52 -34.98 26.93
N PRO A 528 -26.27 -35.98 26.37
CA PRO A 528 -25.86 -37.37 26.37
C PRO A 528 -24.57 -37.65 25.56
N ASP A 529 -24.13 -36.70 24.72
CA ASP A 529 -22.89 -36.82 23.96
C ASP A 529 -21.65 -36.25 24.70
N TRP A 530 -21.84 -35.70 25.91
CA TRP A 530 -20.81 -35.05 26.70
C TRP A 530 -20.50 -35.84 27.99
N ASP A 531 -19.71 -36.87 27.86
CA ASP A 531 -19.24 -37.68 28.99
C ASP A 531 -18.19 -36.97 29.85
N VAL A 532 -18.53 -35.80 30.40
CA VAL A 532 -17.54 -34.97 31.05
C VAL A 532 -18.01 -34.43 32.39
N ASN A 533 -17.25 -34.71 33.42
CA ASN A 533 -17.51 -34.25 34.78
C ASN A 533 -17.20 -32.75 34.94
N TYR A 534 -18.21 -31.90 34.75
CA TYR A 534 -18.12 -30.42 34.77
C TYR A 534 -17.56 -29.84 36.06
N THR A 535 -17.71 -30.49 37.19
CA THR A 535 -17.29 -29.99 38.50
C THR A 535 -15.79 -29.85 38.66
N GLN A 536 -14.98 -30.42 37.79
CA GLN A 536 -13.50 -30.35 37.84
C GLN A 536 -12.87 -29.30 36.89
N ARG A 537 -13.67 -28.54 36.17
CA ARG A 537 -13.20 -27.70 35.04
C ARG A 537 -13.27 -26.21 35.22
N TRP A 538 -13.42 -25.76 36.41
CA TRP A 538 -13.42 -24.35 36.71
C TRP A 538 -12.00 -23.81 36.66
N VAL A 539 -11.63 -23.23 35.51
CA VAL A 539 -10.28 -22.70 35.29
C VAL A 539 -10.30 -21.22 35.58
N LEU A 540 -9.71 -20.84 36.73
CA LEU A 540 -9.57 -19.45 37.13
C LEU A 540 -8.43 -18.77 36.37
N MET A 541 -8.60 -17.49 36.04
CA MET A 541 -7.54 -16.66 35.50
C MET A 541 -6.29 -16.65 36.41
N SER A 542 -6.47 -16.73 37.75
CA SER A 542 -5.38 -16.75 38.72
C SER A 542 -4.36 -17.86 38.49
N SER A 543 -4.77 -19.01 37.92
CA SER A 543 -3.83 -20.08 37.56
C SER A 543 -2.89 -19.77 36.39
N PHE A 544 -3.22 -18.78 35.58
CA PHE A 544 -2.40 -18.34 34.43
C PHE A 544 -1.52 -17.15 34.75
N LEU A 545 -1.65 -16.53 35.92
CA LEU A 545 -0.89 -15.36 36.26
C LEU A 545 0.58 -15.70 36.50
N GLY A 546 1.48 -14.91 35.91
CA GLY A 546 2.92 -15.01 36.09
C GLY A 546 3.39 -14.26 37.34
N ASN A 547 4.68 -14.32 37.60
CA ASN A 547 5.34 -13.54 38.66
C ASN A 547 5.76 -12.14 38.16
N GLU A 548 5.61 -11.87 36.86
CA GLU A 548 5.94 -10.59 36.27
C GLU A 548 4.79 -9.64 36.43
N TYR A 549 5.10 -8.47 36.96
CA TYR A 549 4.21 -7.34 37.06
C TYR A 549 4.70 -6.30 36.05
N ASP A 550 3.92 -6.01 35.03
CA ASP A 550 4.25 -4.90 34.15
C ASP A 550 3.83 -3.60 34.82
N ARG A 551 4.80 -2.92 35.40
CA ARG A 551 4.57 -1.61 36.04
C ARG A 551 4.14 -0.54 35.05
N ASP A 552 4.33 -0.77 33.78
CA ASP A 552 4.12 0.19 32.72
C ASP A 552 2.88 -0.13 31.85
N PHE A 553 2.18 -1.23 32.14
CA PHE A 553 0.95 -1.62 31.45
C PHE A 553 -0.11 -0.52 31.64
N PHE A 554 -0.58 0.09 30.58
CA PHE A 554 -1.52 1.22 30.55
C PHE A 554 -1.04 2.55 31.19
N ARG A 555 0.20 2.92 31.06
CA ARG A 555 0.68 4.30 31.36
C ARG A 555 -0.17 5.39 30.73
N PHE A 556 -0.99 5.02 29.77
CA PHE A 556 -1.91 5.87 29.06
C PHE A 556 -2.96 6.49 29.99
N PHE A 557 -3.44 5.72 30.93
CA PHE A 557 -4.30 6.16 31.97
C PHE A 557 -3.42 6.51 33.18
N ASP A 558 -3.66 7.62 33.81
CA ASP A 558 -3.07 8.00 35.09
C ASP A 558 -3.04 6.74 35.99
N GLU A 559 -1.93 6.45 36.65
CA GLU A 559 -1.73 5.29 37.52
C GLU A 559 -2.89 5.03 38.49
N ARG A 560 -3.64 6.06 38.81
CA ARG A 560 -4.84 6.00 39.67
C ARG A 560 -6.01 5.22 39.06
N TYR A 561 -6.14 5.19 37.75
CA TYR A 561 -7.27 4.54 37.07
C TYR A 561 -7.09 3.04 36.90
N TYR A 562 -5.91 2.59 37.19
CA TYR A 562 -5.51 1.23 36.90
C TYR A 562 -6.04 0.17 37.88
N LEU A 563 -6.31 0.56 39.13
CA LEU A 563 -6.35 -0.36 40.26
C LEU A 563 -7.67 -0.35 41.02
N GLY A 564 -8.58 0.54 40.65
CA GLY A 564 -9.74 0.77 41.48
C GLY A 564 -9.39 1.44 42.82
N PRO A 565 -10.37 2.00 43.53
CA PRO A 565 -10.16 2.73 44.80
C PRO A 565 -9.54 1.81 45.87
N GLY A 566 -8.38 2.15 46.40
CA GLY A 566 -7.72 1.45 47.47
C GLY A 566 -6.65 0.44 47.08
N GLN A 567 -6.31 0.29 45.81
CA GLN A 567 -5.27 -0.64 45.33
C GLN A 567 -4.11 0.11 44.65
N GLU A 568 -3.68 1.20 45.20
CA GLU A 568 -2.72 2.17 44.65
C GLU A 568 -1.33 1.61 44.28
N ASN A 569 -1.04 0.33 44.49
CA ASN A 569 0.28 -0.26 44.31
C ASN A 569 0.30 -1.66 43.68
N VAL A 570 -0.81 -2.14 43.14
CA VAL A 570 -0.86 -3.49 42.58
C VAL A 570 -1.15 -3.42 41.08
N ASN A 571 -0.13 -3.28 40.29
CA ASN A 571 -0.18 -3.71 38.89
C ASN A 571 -0.53 -5.20 38.92
N GLY A 572 -1.69 -5.56 38.38
CA GLY A 572 -2.14 -6.94 38.38
C GLY A 572 -1.12 -7.85 37.70
N PRO A 573 -0.95 -9.07 38.16
CA PRO A 573 -0.07 -10.02 37.51
C PRO A 573 -0.55 -10.25 36.08
N LEU A 574 0.41 -10.38 35.16
CA LEU A 574 0.14 -10.62 33.76
C LEU A 574 -0.15 -12.09 33.51
N ILE A 575 -1.00 -12.38 32.52
CA ILE A 575 -1.18 -13.71 31.97
C ILE A 575 0.15 -14.14 31.36
N ASP A 576 0.68 -15.28 31.84
CA ASP A 576 1.93 -15.87 31.43
C ASP A 576 1.74 -16.70 30.14
N ALA A 577 2.48 -16.39 29.10
CA ALA A 577 2.40 -17.06 27.81
C ALA A 577 2.77 -18.55 27.89
N GLU A 578 3.76 -18.92 28.73
CA GLU A 578 4.16 -20.33 28.89
C GLU A 578 3.08 -21.16 29.58
N LYS A 579 2.33 -20.58 30.52
CA LYS A 579 1.18 -21.23 31.12
C LYS A 579 0.03 -21.42 30.14
N VAL A 580 -0.22 -20.46 29.25
CA VAL A 580 -1.19 -20.59 28.16
C VAL A 580 -0.79 -21.71 27.21
N LYS A 581 0.48 -21.77 26.84
CA LYS A 581 1.03 -22.82 25.98
C LYS A 581 0.96 -24.21 26.63
N ALA A 582 1.29 -24.31 27.92
CA ALA A 582 1.16 -25.56 28.68
C ALA A 582 -0.30 -26.02 28.70
N PHE A 583 -1.24 -25.12 28.99
CA PHE A 583 -2.67 -25.43 28.98
C PHE A 583 -3.14 -25.96 27.61
N ARG A 584 -2.73 -25.32 26.52
CA ARG A 584 -3.05 -25.78 25.17
C ARG A 584 -2.54 -27.19 24.90
N THR A 585 -1.35 -27.54 25.41
CA THR A 585 -0.75 -28.86 25.25
C THR A 585 -1.44 -29.90 26.11
N ASP A 586 -1.70 -29.57 27.39
CA ASP A 586 -2.28 -30.49 28.37
C ASP A 586 -3.76 -30.82 28.05
N TYR A 587 -4.44 -29.93 27.39
CA TYR A 587 -5.85 -30.06 27.05
C TYR A 587 -6.12 -30.15 25.54
N ALA A 588 -5.15 -30.56 24.73
CA ALA A 588 -5.25 -30.64 23.28
C ALA A 588 -6.44 -31.50 22.81
N ASP A 589 -6.78 -32.58 23.53
CA ASP A 589 -7.88 -33.50 23.20
C ASP A 589 -9.29 -32.87 23.37
N TYR A 590 -9.38 -31.70 24.00
CA TYR A 590 -10.64 -30.99 24.21
C TYR A 590 -10.94 -29.94 23.15
N TYR A 591 -10.00 -29.72 22.25
CA TYR A 591 -10.21 -28.79 21.13
C TYR A 591 -10.95 -29.49 20.01
N VAL A 592 -11.98 -28.85 19.53
CA VAL A 592 -12.78 -29.30 18.37
C VAL A 592 -12.66 -28.33 17.23
N VAL A 593 -12.80 -28.84 16.01
CA VAL A 593 -12.83 -27.99 14.80
C VAL A 593 -14.12 -27.17 14.82
N GLN A 594 -14.00 -25.86 14.58
CA GLN A 594 -15.15 -24.98 14.37
C GLN A 594 -15.35 -24.71 12.89
N PRO A 595 -16.20 -25.46 12.19
CA PRO A 595 -16.32 -25.41 10.73
C PRO A 595 -16.97 -24.13 10.21
N ALA A 596 -17.44 -23.25 11.10
CA ALA A 596 -17.99 -21.94 10.68
C ALA A 596 -16.95 -21.03 9.99
N VAL A 597 -15.67 -21.20 10.30
CA VAL A 597 -14.61 -20.43 9.65
C VAL A 597 -14.28 -20.94 8.27
N ASP A 598 -14.56 -22.21 7.95
CA ASP A 598 -14.37 -22.80 6.62
C ASP A 598 -15.23 -22.10 5.55
N LEU A 599 -16.30 -21.39 5.96
CA LEU A 599 -17.09 -20.56 5.04
C LEU A 599 -16.31 -19.38 4.47
N SER A 600 -15.19 -19.01 5.10
CA SER A 600 -14.26 -18.01 4.59
C SER A 600 -13.25 -18.58 3.60
N ASP A 601 -13.25 -19.91 3.42
CA ASP A 601 -12.33 -20.59 2.53
C ASP A 601 -12.76 -20.43 1.08
N TYR A 602 -11.78 -20.12 0.25
CA TYR A 602 -12.02 -20.07 -1.18
C TYR A 602 -10.76 -20.29 -2.01
N GLN A 603 -11.00 -20.69 -3.24
CA GLN A 603 -10.02 -20.71 -4.30
C GLN A 603 -10.53 -19.80 -5.43
N ALA A 604 -9.68 -18.91 -5.91
CA ALA A 604 -10.04 -17.97 -6.96
C ALA A 604 -8.97 -17.96 -8.05
N GLY A 605 -9.42 -18.12 -9.30
CA GLY A 605 -8.60 -17.94 -10.50
C GLY A 605 -9.02 -16.68 -11.24
N GLU A 606 -8.07 -15.87 -11.69
CA GLU A 606 -8.30 -14.68 -12.52
C GLU A 606 -7.33 -14.66 -13.68
N SER A 607 -7.86 -14.74 -14.90
CA SER A 607 -7.06 -14.61 -16.12
C SER A 607 -7.39 -13.28 -16.80
N ILE A 608 -6.37 -12.49 -17.10
CA ILE A 608 -6.50 -11.21 -17.79
C ILE A 608 -5.75 -11.29 -19.11
N THR A 609 -6.48 -11.18 -20.21
CA THR A 609 -5.93 -11.04 -21.54
C THR A 609 -6.10 -9.60 -21.99
N ALA A 610 -5.02 -8.92 -22.29
CA ALA A 610 -5.04 -7.53 -22.70
C ALA A 610 -4.29 -7.29 -24.01
N GLY A 611 -4.81 -6.36 -24.80
CA GLY A 611 -4.17 -5.85 -25.99
C GLY A 611 -4.28 -4.35 -26.07
N TYR A 612 -3.30 -3.67 -26.63
CA TYR A 612 -3.35 -2.24 -26.82
C TYR A 612 -2.70 -1.78 -28.11
N GLY A 613 -3.11 -0.58 -28.52
CA GLY A 613 -2.46 0.20 -29.56
C GLY A 613 -2.35 1.66 -29.15
N MET A 614 -1.17 2.25 -29.38
CA MET A 614 -0.95 3.67 -29.06
C MET A 614 -0.03 4.32 -30.09
N THR A 615 -0.16 5.63 -30.24
CA THR A 615 0.75 6.47 -30.97
C THR A 615 1.28 7.60 -30.11
N SER A 616 2.55 7.92 -30.28
CA SER A 616 3.17 9.10 -29.67
C SER A 616 3.68 9.99 -30.81
N LEU A 617 3.33 11.27 -30.80
CA LEU A 617 3.68 12.24 -31.81
C LEU A 617 4.32 13.46 -31.12
N THR A 618 5.47 13.88 -31.58
CA THR A 618 6.12 15.15 -31.17
C THR A 618 6.07 16.12 -32.35
N PHE A 619 5.42 17.27 -32.12
CA PHE A 619 5.29 18.34 -33.10
C PHE A 619 6.22 19.50 -32.72
N PHE A 620 7.02 19.97 -33.65
CA PHE A 620 7.87 21.16 -33.51
C PHE A 620 8.80 21.17 -32.29
N ASN A 621 9.10 20.00 -31.69
CA ASN A 621 9.82 19.82 -30.40
C ASN A 621 9.16 20.52 -29.20
N ARG A 622 7.89 20.87 -29.31
CA ARG A 622 7.14 21.60 -28.28
C ARG A 622 5.90 20.89 -27.78
N ILE A 623 5.30 20.08 -28.62
CA ILE A 623 4.05 19.41 -28.28
C ILE A 623 4.25 17.92 -28.43
N ASP A 624 4.12 17.19 -27.33
CA ASP A 624 4.10 15.73 -27.30
C ASP A 624 2.65 15.27 -27.06
N LEU A 625 2.13 14.46 -27.98
CA LEU A 625 0.80 13.88 -27.92
C LEU A 625 0.92 12.37 -27.83
N ILE A 626 0.27 11.75 -26.87
CA ILE A 626 0.06 10.29 -26.80
C ILE A 626 -1.44 10.03 -26.83
N ALA A 627 -1.86 9.15 -27.72
CA ALA A 627 -3.23 8.66 -27.77
C ALA A 627 -3.22 7.15 -28.00
N GLY A 628 -4.09 6.45 -27.30
CA GLY A 628 -4.19 5.01 -27.44
C GLY A 628 -5.40 4.43 -26.72
N VAL A 629 -5.58 3.13 -26.93
CA VAL A 629 -6.65 2.38 -26.30
C VAL A 629 -6.12 1.02 -25.88
N ARG A 630 -6.53 0.60 -24.70
CA ARG A 630 -6.29 -0.72 -24.16
C ARG A 630 -7.61 -1.47 -24.02
N TYR A 631 -7.61 -2.74 -24.39
CA TYR A 631 -8.70 -3.67 -24.16
C TYR A 631 -8.25 -4.71 -23.15
N GLU A 632 -9.07 -4.99 -22.15
CA GLU A 632 -8.87 -6.05 -21.17
C GLU A 632 -10.07 -6.96 -21.10
N ARG A 633 -9.83 -8.28 -21.18
CA ARG A 633 -10.77 -9.34 -20.91
C ARG A 633 -10.36 -10.05 -19.65
N THR A 634 -11.24 -10.01 -18.64
CA THR A 634 -11.05 -10.67 -17.34
C THR A 634 -11.96 -11.89 -17.28
N GLU A 635 -11.37 -13.05 -16.99
CA GLU A 635 -12.06 -14.32 -16.79
C GLU A 635 -11.77 -14.78 -15.37
N ASN A 636 -12.82 -14.89 -14.53
CA ASN A 636 -12.72 -15.29 -13.13
C ASN A 636 -13.37 -16.66 -12.96
N SER A 637 -12.80 -17.47 -12.05
CA SER A 637 -13.37 -18.71 -11.57
C SER A 637 -13.26 -18.76 -10.04
N TYR A 638 -14.30 -19.19 -9.36
CA TYR A 638 -14.35 -19.22 -7.90
C TYR A 638 -14.85 -20.57 -7.42
N LYS A 639 -14.25 -21.04 -6.33
CA LYS A 639 -14.73 -22.18 -5.57
C LYS A 639 -14.81 -21.80 -4.09
N SER A 640 -15.92 -22.07 -3.43
CA SER A 640 -16.15 -21.81 -2.00
C SER A 640 -17.17 -22.78 -1.42
N ILE A 641 -17.54 -22.58 -0.18
CA ILE A 641 -18.47 -23.42 0.56
C ILE A 641 -19.66 -22.54 1.01
N TYR A 642 -20.86 -23.11 0.88
CA TYR A 642 -22.11 -22.58 1.43
C TYR A 642 -22.53 -23.43 2.62
N GLY A 643 -23.07 -22.82 3.68
CA GLY A 643 -23.58 -23.57 4.80
C GLY A 643 -24.35 -22.71 5.80
N SER A 644 -25.16 -23.40 6.65
CA SER A 644 -25.90 -22.74 7.72
C SER A 644 -25.28 -23.09 9.06
N PRO A 645 -24.86 -22.14 9.90
CA PRO A 645 -24.38 -22.42 11.23
C PRO A 645 -25.52 -22.86 12.13
N ARG A 646 -25.26 -23.87 12.93
CA ARG A 646 -26.09 -24.24 14.10
C ARG A 646 -25.45 -23.56 15.30
N VAL A 647 -26.20 -22.71 15.96
CA VAL A 647 -25.75 -21.96 17.14
C VAL A 647 -26.36 -22.55 18.41
N ASP A 648 -25.66 -22.37 19.54
CA ASP A 648 -26.23 -22.62 20.88
C ASP A 648 -27.10 -21.43 21.31
N GLU A 649 -27.59 -21.46 22.55
CA GLU A 649 -28.46 -20.44 23.12
C GLU A 649 -27.77 -19.08 23.28
N ASP A 650 -26.44 -19.07 23.37
CA ASP A 650 -25.61 -17.85 23.44
C ASP A 650 -25.22 -17.30 22.07
N GLY A 651 -25.71 -17.89 20.96
CA GLY A 651 -25.36 -17.51 19.60
C GLY A 651 -24.00 -18.04 19.13
N THR A 652 -23.35 -18.90 19.91
CA THR A 652 -22.07 -19.50 19.53
C THR A 652 -22.28 -20.60 18.49
N VAL A 653 -21.52 -20.57 17.41
CA VAL A 653 -21.62 -21.61 16.37
C VAL A 653 -21.00 -22.91 16.89
N ILE A 654 -21.83 -23.91 17.09
CA ILE A 654 -21.45 -25.25 17.58
C ILE A 654 -21.25 -26.27 16.46
N ASN A 655 -21.90 -26.06 15.30
CA ASN A 655 -21.77 -26.94 14.15
C ASN A 655 -22.25 -26.22 12.88
N MET A 656 -21.98 -26.84 11.73
CA MET A 656 -22.46 -26.38 10.41
C MET A 656 -23.33 -27.45 9.78
N THR A 657 -24.41 -27.02 9.14
CA THR A 657 -25.32 -27.90 8.41
C THR A 657 -25.47 -27.48 6.97
N GLY A 658 -25.73 -28.43 6.08
CA GLY A 658 -25.99 -28.14 4.67
C GLY A 658 -24.77 -27.62 3.91
N LEU A 659 -23.54 -28.06 4.27
CA LEU A 659 -22.32 -27.69 3.55
C LEU A 659 -22.38 -28.13 2.09
N VAL A 660 -22.26 -27.21 1.16
CA VAL A 660 -22.29 -27.44 -0.29
C VAL A 660 -21.18 -26.65 -0.97
N ASP A 661 -20.39 -27.32 -1.79
CA ASP A 661 -19.42 -26.67 -2.66
C ASP A 661 -20.14 -25.77 -3.68
N THR A 662 -19.70 -24.53 -3.78
CA THR A 662 -20.20 -23.57 -4.77
C THR A 662 -19.11 -23.21 -5.77
N VAL A 663 -19.51 -23.02 -7.02
CA VAL A 663 -18.60 -22.64 -8.12
C VAL A 663 -19.22 -21.50 -8.90
N GLY A 664 -18.45 -20.45 -9.14
CA GLY A 664 -18.83 -19.32 -9.98
C GLY A 664 -17.82 -19.07 -11.09
N ASN A 665 -18.30 -18.63 -12.25
CA ASN A 665 -17.45 -18.18 -13.35
C ASN A 665 -18.01 -16.88 -13.91
N ARG A 666 -17.11 -15.97 -14.29
CA ARG A 666 -17.49 -14.69 -14.85
C ARG A 666 -16.52 -14.21 -15.92
N VAL A 667 -17.02 -13.50 -16.89
CA VAL A 667 -16.23 -12.87 -17.96
C VAL A 667 -16.64 -11.41 -18.09
N LEU A 668 -15.67 -10.49 -18.08
CA LEU A 668 -15.87 -9.06 -18.24
C LEU A 668 -14.90 -8.50 -19.27
N ASP A 669 -15.40 -7.63 -20.13
CA ASP A 669 -14.65 -6.95 -21.18
C ASP A 669 -14.62 -5.43 -20.90
N GLN A 670 -13.44 -4.81 -20.98
CA GLN A 670 -13.25 -3.39 -20.70
C GLN A 670 -12.40 -2.70 -21.78
N TRP A 671 -12.85 -1.50 -22.19
CA TRP A 671 -12.12 -0.61 -23.09
C TRP A 671 -11.64 0.60 -22.33
N LEU A 672 -10.34 0.88 -22.38
CA LEU A 672 -9.65 1.91 -21.62
C LEU A 672 -8.95 2.88 -22.58
N PRO A 673 -9.65 3.91 -23.10
CA PRO A 673 -9.03 4.96 -23.89
C PRO A 673 -8.18 5.88 -23.01
N MET A 674 -7.04 6.34 -23.55
CA MET A 674 -6.08 7.18 -22.86
C MET A 674 -5.49 8.22 -23.80
N PHE A 675 -5.40 9.45 -23.30
CA PHE A 675 -4.92 10.60 -24.03
C PHE A 675 -4.01 11.45 -23.14
N HIS A 676 -2.83 11.85 -23.66
CA HIS A 676 -1.88 12.72 -22.97
C HIS A 676 -1.39 13.79 -23.93
N LEU A 677 -1.26 15.00 -23.41
CA LEU A 677 -0.71 16.14 -24.12
C LEU A 677 0.34 16.82 -23.23
N LYS A 678 1.55 16.98 -23.72
CA LYS A 678 2.58 17.78 -23.07
C LYS A 678 2.94 18.94 -23.98
N PHE A 679 2.89 20.13 -23.44
CA PHE A 679 3.28 21.37 -24.11
C PHE A 679 4.49 21.99 -23.43
N ASN A 680 5.64 21.94 -24.09
CA ASN A 680 6.88 22.60 -23.66
C ASN A 680 6.78 24.10 -24.00
N MET A 681 6.27 24.88 -23.03
CA MET A 681 6.00 26.30 -23.21
C MET A 681 7.29 27.11 -23.42
N THR A 682 8.28 26.79 -22.59
CA THR A 682 9.62 27.40 -22.59
C THR A 682 10.68 26.37 -22.20
N GLY A 683 11.96 26.74 -22.16
CA GLY A 683 13.04 25.89 -21.65
C GLY A 683 12.98 25.64 -20.13
N TRP A 684 12.05 26.29 -19.40
CA TRP A 684 11.92 26.19 -17.94
C TRP A 684 10.45 25.93 -17.49
N ALA A 685 9.52 25.73 -18.42
CA ALA A 685 8.11 25.48 -18.12
C ALA A 685 7.46 24.51 -19.11
N ASN A 686 6.69 23.55 -18.61
CA ASN A 686 5.81 22.71 -19.40
C ASN A 686 4.44 22.54 -18.74
N LEU A 687 3.45 22.34 -19.57
CA LEU A 687 2.07 21.98 -19.18
C LEU A 687 1.79 20.56 -19.66
N ARG A 688 1.25 19.72 -18.81
CA ARG A 688 0.77 18.37 -19.13
C ARG A 688 -0.71 18.28 -18.85
N LEU A 689 -1.43 17.68 -19.78
CA LEU A 689 -2.84 17.34 -19.67
C LEU A 689 -3.00 15.85 -19.91
N ALA A 690 -3.88 15.20 -19.19
CA ALA A 690 -4.22 13.81 -19.42
C ALA A 690 -5.71 13.57 -19.22
N ALA A 691 -6.28 12.66 -20.02
CA ALA A 691 -7.61 12.11 -19.85
C ALA A 691 -7.49 10.59 -20.03
N THR A 692 -7.72 9.82 -18.97
CA THR A 692 -7.49 8.38 -18.97
C THR A 692 -8.63 7.64 -18.32
N LYS A 693 -9.06 6.51 -18.93
CA LYS A 693 -9.99 5.59 -18.31
C LYS A 693 -9.21 4.46 -17.64
N SER A 694 -9.53 4.17 -16.38
CA SER A 694 -8.96 3.08 -15.59
C SER A 694 -10.06 2.28 -14.91
N LEU A 695 -9.70 1.14 -14.34
CA LEU A 695 -10.63 0.27 -13.63
C LEU A 695 -10.06 -0.18 -12.27
N SER A 696 -10.91 -0.77 -11.44
CA SER A 696 -10.48 -1.61 -10.33
C SER A 696 -11.40 -2.80 -10.19
N ARG A 697 -10.83 -3.94 -9.83
CA ARG A 697 -11.54 -5.19 -9.66
C ARG A 697 -11.97 -5.36 -8.22
N PRO A 698 -13.22 -5.83 -7.93
CA PRO A 698 -13.66 -6.14 -6.58
C PRO A 698 -12.75 -7.17 -5.91
N ASN A 699 -12.76 -7.22 -4.58
CA ASN A 699 -12.03 -8.21 -3.81
C ASN A 699 -12.54 -9.63 -4.12
N PHE A 700 -11.66 -10.62 -4.05
CA PHE A 700 -12.07 -12.01 -4.30
C PHE A 700 -13.12 -12.45 -3.32
N PHE A 701 -12.97 -12.16 -2.02
CA PHE A 701 -13.96 -12.51 -1.00
C PHE A 701 -15.36 -11.95 -1.31
N SER A 702 -15.45 -10.74 -1.85
CA SER A 702 -16.71 -10.14 -2.27
C SER A 702 -17.36 -10.83 -3.47
N LEU A 703 -16.56 -11.45 -4.35
CA LEU A 703 -17.00 -12.10 -5.59
C LEU A 703 -17.30 -13.59 -5.43
N VAL A 704 -16.72 -14.22 -4.41
CA VAL A 704 -16.89 -15.65 -4.17
C VAL A 704 -18.34 -15.93 -3.72
N PRO A 705 -19.02 -16.97 -4.24
CA PRO A 705 -20.41 -17.28 -3.92
C PRO A 705 -20.55 -18.03 -2.58
N TRP A 706 -20.05 -17.45 -1.50
CA TRP A 706 -20.25 -17.97 -0.14
C TRP A 706 -21.52 -17.38 0.48
N GLU A 707 -22.11 -18.09 1.41
CA GLU A 707 -23.25 -17.60 2.19
C GLU A 707 -23.23 -18.19 3.60
N VAL A 708 -23.45 -17.35 4.60
CA VAL A 708 -23.65 -17.71 6.00
C VAL A 708 -25.07 -17.31 6.40
N VAL A 709 -25.85 -18.23 6.94
CA VAL A 709 -27.19 -17.97 7.47
C VAL A 709 -27.22 -18.34 8.95
N ASN A 710 -27.26 -17.35 9.83
CA ASN A 710 -27.39 -17.54 11.28
C ASN A 710 -28.79 -17.13 11.73
N ARG A 711 -29.67 -18.13 11.88
CA ARG A 711 -31.05 -17.90 12.31
C ARG A 711 -31.17 -17.59 13.80
N GLY A 712 -30.24 -18.05 14.62
CA GLY A 712 -30.23 -17.80 16.06
C GLY A 712 -29.97 -16.32 16.35
N GLU A 713 -29.04 -15.70 15.63
CA GLU A 713 -28.74 -14.26 15.74
C GLU A 713 -29.47 -13.40 14.70
N SER A 714 -30.35 -14.00 13.90
CA SER A 714 -31.20 -13.32 12.89
C SER A 714 -30.42 -12.55 11.83
N TYR A 715 -29.29 -13.07 11.36
CA TYR A 715 -28.53 -12.46 10.26
C TYR A 715 -28.16 -13.48 9.16
N ALA A 716 -27.87 -12.95 7.98
CA ALA A 716 -27.25 -13.64 6.87
C ALA A 716 -26.20 -12.75 6.23
N GLU A 717 -25.13 -13.38 5.73
CA GLU A 717 -24.07 -12.70 4.97
C GLU A 717 -23.76 -13.52 3.72
N ARG A 718 -23.47 -12.84 2.61
CA ARG A 718 -23.08 -13.52 1.37
C ARG A 718 -22.21 -12.68 0.47
N GLY A 719 -21.40 -13.36 -0.36
CA GLY A 719 -20.69 -12.72 -1.47
C GLY A 719 -21.64 -12.43 -2.65
N GLU A 720 -21.20 -11.60 -3.59
CA GLU A 720 -21.96 -11.21 -4.80
C GLU A 720 -21.12 -11.41 -6.06
N PRO A 721 -21.24 -12.57 -6.73
CA PRO A 721 -20.46 -12.86 -7.94
C PRO A 721 -20.71 -11.91 -9.11
N ASN A 722 -21.80 -11.15 -9.08
CA ASN A 722 -22.22 -10.27 -10.17
C ASN A 722 -21.74 -8.82 -10.01
N LEU A 723 -20.90 -8.52 -9.02
CA LEU A 723 -20.34 -7.17 -8.86
C LEU A 723 -19.61 -6.71 -10.11
N GLU A 724 -19.95 -5.53 -10.61
CA GLU A 724 -19.27 -4.88 -11.73
C GLU A 724 -17.87 -4.37 -11.31
N HIS A 725 -16.96 -4.30 -12.28
CA HIS A 725 -15.71 -3.60 -12.06
C HIS A 725 -15.98 -2.10 -11.83
N MET A 726 -15.37 -1.53 -10.82
CA MET A 726 -15.30 -0.09 -10.67
C MET A 726 -14.54 0.50 -11.86
N SER A 727 -15.03 1.55 -12.45
CA SER A 727 -14.35 2.26 -13.53
C SER A 727 -14.24 3.75 -13.23
N ALA A 728 -13.19 4.39 -13.72
CA ALA A 728 -12.99 5.81 -13.52
C ALA A 728 -12.46 6.51 -14.77
N TRP A 729 -13.02 7.69 -15.06
CA TRP A 729 -12.37 8.68 -15.88
C TRP A 729 -11.51 9.58 -14.99
N ASN A 730 -10.27 9.78 -15.40
CA ASN A 730 -9.31 10.62 -14.70
C ASN A 730 -8.87 11.74 -15.62
N TYR A 731 -9.03 12.98 -15.17
CA TYR A 731 -8.61 14.18 -15.87
C TYR A 731 -7.55 14.89 -15.05
N ASP A 732 -6.42 15.16 -15.65
CA ASP A 732 -5.27 15.75 -14.98
C ASP A 732 -4.72 16.95 -15.75
N ALA A 733 -4.31 17.99 -15.03
CA ALA A 733 -3.59 19.15 -15.56
C ALA A 733 -2.44 19.50 -14.63
N ILE A 734 -1.19 19.49 -15.13
CA ILE A 734 0.01 19.81 -14.31
C ILE A 734 0.88 20.82 -15.05
N LEU A 735 1.12 21.96 -14.40
CA LEU A 735 2.11 22.95 -14.77
C LEU A 735 3.41 22.71 -13.99
N SER A 736 4.51 22.51 -14.68
CA SER A 736 5.83 22.33 -14.07
C SER A 736 6.76 23.48 -14.43
N LEU A 737 7.36 24.11 -13.44
CA LEU A 737 8.38 25.13 -13.54
C LEU A 737 9.70 24.54 -13.02
N TYR A 738 10.76 24.62 -13.79
CA TYR A 738 12.03 24.00 -13.45
C TYR A 738 13.23 24.84 -13.89
N GLY A 739 14.31 24.71 -13.15
CA GLY A 739 15.51 25.51 -13.42
C GLY A 739 16.57 25.33 -12.34
N LYS A 740 17.45 26.33 -12.21
CA LYS A 740 18.54 26.29 -11.21
C LYS A 740 18.04 26.18 -9.76
N PHE A 741 16.80 26.60 -9.48
CA PHE A 741 16.21 26.51 -8.15
C PHE A 741 15.69 25.09 -7.83
N GLY A 742 15.49 24.25 -8.85
CA GLY A 742 14.90 22.92 -8.74
C GLY A 742 13.62 22.79 -9.56
N LEU A 743 12.54 22.28 -8.95
CA LEU A 743 11.25 22.00 -9.54
C LEU A 743 10.12 22.56 -8.67
N LEU A 744 9.16 23.22 -9.29
CA LEU A 744 7.89 23.61 -8.69
C LEU A 744 6.77 23.16 -9.62
N THR A 745 5.82 22.37 -9.10
CA THR A 745 4.66 21.90 -9.86
C THR A 745 3.34 22.36 -9.23
N PHE A 746 2.38 22.67 -10.08
CA PHE A 746 0.98 22.92 -9.71
C PHE A 746 0.14 21.93 -10.50
N GLY A 747 -0.61 21.10 -9.81
CA GLY A 747 -1.47 20.09 -10.39
C GLY A 747 -2.90 20.26 -9.96
N GLY A 748 -3.83 20.04 -10.87
CA GLY A 748 -5.24 19.83 -10.58
C GLY A 748 -5.69 18.51 -11.18
N PHE A 749 -6.59 17.80 -10.53
CA PHE A 749 -7.17 16.59 -11.07
C PHE A 749 -8.65 16.45 -10.70
N PHE A 750 -9.35 15.73 -11.55
CA PHE A 750 -10.76 15.41 -11.36
C PHE A 750 -10.97 13.94 -11.75
N LYS A 751 -11.71 13.21 -10.94
CA LYS A 751 -12.07 11.80 -11.20
C LYS A 751 -13.58 11.64 -11.14
N GLU A 752 -14.11 10.89 -12.08
CA GLU A 752 -15.50 10.40 -12.11
C GLU A 752 -15.44 8.89 -11.97
N VAL A 753 -16.06 8.36 -10.91
CA VAL A 753 -15.93 6.95 -10.50
C VAL A 753 -17.32 6.32 -10.46
N GLU A 754 -17.47 5.21 -11.18
CA GLU A 754 -18.69 4.43 -11.27
C GLU A 754 -18.51 3.05 -10.65
N ASN A 755 -19.61 2.43 -10.20
CA ASN A 755 -19.69 1.06 -9.71
C ASN A 755 -18.77 0.77 -8.50
N ILE A 756 -18.63 1.73 -7.57
CA ILE A 756 -17.89 1.48 -6.33
C ILE A 756 -18.62 0.38 -5.56
N ASP A 757 -17.89 -0.63 -5.11
CA ASP A 757 -18.45 -1.69 -4.27
C ASP A 757 -18.45 -1.29 -2.80
N TYR A 758 -19.63 -1.27 -2.20
CA TYR A 758 -19.88 -1.04 -0.77
C TYR A 758 -20.65 -2.20 -0.16
N THR A 759 -20.61 -2.29 1.15
CA THR A 759 -21.39 -3.24 1.91
C THR A 759 -22.77 -2.65 2.22
N LEU A 760 -23.84 -3.34 1.81
CA LEU A 760 -25.21 -3.03 2.16
C LEU A 760 -25.70 -4.02 3.22
N THR A 761 -26.26 -3.50 4.31
CA THR A 761 -26.98 -4.30 5.32
C THR A 761 -28.45 -3.90 5.30
N SER A 762 -29.32 -4.85 4.98
CA SER A 762 -30.76 -4.64 4.89
C SER A 762 -31.52 -5.81 5.52
N ARG A 763 -32.72 -5.57 6.00
CA ARG A 763 -33.59 -6.65 6.48
C ARG A 763 -34.40 -7.23 5.31
N VAL A 764 -34.49 -8.54 5.24
CA VAL A 764 -35.23 -9.23 4.16
C VAL A 764 -36.71 -9.35 4.54
N PHE A 765 -37.59 -8.70 3.78
CA PHE A 765 -39.05 -8.74 3.98
C PHE A 765 -39.83 -9.45 2.86
N ASP A 766 -39.14 -10.05 1.89
CA ASP A 766 -39.80 -10.90 0.90
C ASP A 766 -40.14 -12.27 1.51
N PRO A 767 -41.43 -12.62 1.70
CA PRO A 767 -41.80 -13.93 2.27
C PRO A 767 -41.39 -15.12 1.40
N ALA A 768 -41.07 -14.90 0.13
CA ALA A 768 -40.60 -15.93 -0.78
C ALA A 768 -39.11 -16.21 -0.64
N ASP A 769 -38.34 -15.30 0.00
CA ASP A 769 -36.92 -15.49 0.21
C ASP A 769 -36.65 -16.45 1.37
N PRO A 770 -35.81 -17.49 1.21
CA PRO A 770 -35.45 -18.44 2.25
C PRO A 770 -34.89 -17.80 3.55
N ILE A 771 -34.33 -16.57 3.46
CA ILE A 771 -33.83 -15.82 4.62
C ILE A 771 -34.78 -14.73 5.08
N TYR A 772 -36.11 -14.89 4.81
CA TYR A 772 -37.13 -13.94 5.26
C TYR A 772 -37.00 -13.62 6.75
N GLY A 773 -37.05 -12.35 7.10
CA GLY A 773 -36.99 -11.85 8.47
C GLY A 773 -35.53 -11.69 9.01
N LEU A 774 -34.53 -12.17 8.29
CA LEU A 774 -33.13 -11.98 8.69
C LEU A 774 -32.57 -10.63 8.19
N THR A 775 -31.51 -10.19 8.82
CA THR A 775 -30.70 -9.04 8.36
C THR A 775 -29.62 -9.57 7.42
N LEU A 776 -29.70 -9.20 6.14
CA LEU A 776 -28.73 -9.60 5.10
C LEU A 776 -27.66 -8.52 4.94
N THR A 777 -26.39 -8.94 5.02
CA THR A 777 -25.22 -8.14 4.69
C THR A 777 -24.56 -8.68 3.43
N ARG A 778 -24.37 -7.84 2.41
CA ARG A 778 -23.76 -8.21 1.13
C ARG A 778 -23.04 -7.04 0.47
N PRO A 779 -22.02 -7.28 -0.37
CA PRO A 779 -21.45 -6.25 -1.20
C PRO A 779 -22.39 -5.90 -2.37
N VAL A 780 -22.46 -4.63 -2.73
CA VAL A 780 -23.25 -4.11 -3.86
C VAL A 780 -22.46 -3.03 -4.58
N ASN A 781 -22.69 -2.85 -5.88
CA ASN A 781 -22.19 -1.65 -6.56
C ASN A 781 -23.07 -0.45 -6.18
N ALA A 782 -22.44 0.65 -5.79
CA ALA A 782 -23.16 1.90 -5.51
C ALA A 782 -23.81 2.45 -6.76
N GLU A 783 -25.04 2.92 -6.62
CA GLU A 783 -25.71 3.70 -7.65
C GLU A 783 -25.19 5.14 -7.64
N GLY A 784 -25.05 5.74 -8.83
CA GLY A 784 -24.59 7.09 -9.00
C GLY A 784 -23.08 7.20 -9.31
N MET A 785 -22.69 8.39 -9.73
CA MET A 785 -21.32 8.72 -10.12
C MET A 785 -20.63 9.45 -8.97
N SER A 786 -19.65 8.83 -8.36
CA SER A 786 -18.82 9.45 -7.33
C SER A 786 -17.76 10.34 -7.98
N THR A 787 -17.42 11.44 -7.32
CA THR A 787 -16.45 12.41 -7.84
C THR A 787 -15.34 12.70 -6.83
N ILE A 788 -14.14 12.95 -7.33
CA ILE A 788 -13.00 13.40 -6.54
C ILE A 788 -12.35 14.56 -7.27
N LEU A 789 -12.28 15.72 -6.62
CA LEU A 789 -11.58 16.90 -7.07
C LEU A 789 -10.38 17.15 -6.16
N GLY A 790 -9.24 17.48 -6.73
CA GLY A 790 -8.08 17.81 -5.91
C GLY A 790 -7.08 18.72 -6.60
N PHE A 791 -6.27 19.39 -5.79
CA PHE A 791 -5.12 20.12 -6.28
C PHE A 791 -3.87 19.77 -5.49
N GLU A 792 -2.72 19.85 -6.14
CA GLU A 792 -1.41 19.47 -5.62
C GLU A 792 -0.40 20.58 -5.92
N VAL A 793 0.44 20.89 -4.94
CA VAL A 793 1.62 21.74 -5.13
C VAL A 793 2.83 20.97 -4.65
N ASP A 794 3.89 20.90 -5.44
CA ASP A 794 5.15 20.23 -5.07
C ASP A 794 6.34 21.13 -5.38
N LEU A 795 7.13 21.42 -4.35
CA LEU A 795 8.36 22.18 -4.41
C LEU A 795 9.54 21.29 -4.02
N GLN A 796 10.51 21.19 -4.91
CA GLN A 796 11.81 20.55 -4.66
C GLN A 796 12.91 21.56 -5.01
N SER A 797 13.51 22.15 -4.00
CA SER A 797 14.46 23.26 -4.19
C SER A 797 15.77 23.03 -3.43
N ASN A 798 16.85 23.41 -4.05
CA ASN A 798 18.14 23.60 -3.40
C ASN A 798 18.57 25.06 -3.58
N PHE A 799 18.95 25.72 -2.51
CA PHE A 799 19.28 27.15 -2.50
C PHE A 799 20.76 27.43 -2.78
N ARG A 800 21.42 26.62 -3.59
CA ARG A 800 22.84 26.74 -3.93
C ARG A 800 23.19 28.05 -4.64
N PHE A 801 22.23 28.72 -5.24
CA PHE A 801 22.39 30.03 -5.84
C PHE A 801 22.54 31.16 -4.80
N LEU A 802 22.33 30.88 -3.51
CA LEU A 802 22.54 31.81 -2.42
C LEU A 802 24.01 31.81 -1.99
N PRO A 803 24.51 32.93 -1.39
CA PRO A 803 25.86 32.97 -0.83
C PRO A 803 26.01 32.05 0.39
N SER A 804 27.23 31.62 0.71
CA SER A 804 27.54 30.87 1.93
C SER A 804 27.17 31.69 3.18
N PRO A 805 26.55 31.07 4.22
CA PRO A 805 26.30 29.64 4.43
C PRO A 805 24.96 29.15 3.86
N PHE A 806 24.13 30.00 3.29
CA PHE A 806 22.77 29.68 2.86
C PHE A 806 22.70 28.73 1.64
N ASN A 807 23.80 28.58 0.92
CA ASN A 807 23.94 27.69 -0.24
C ASN A 807 23.84 26.18 0.13
N GLY A 808 23.81 25.82 1.42
CA GLY A 808 23.60 24.48 1.91
C GLY A 808 22.14 24.13 2.16
N ILE A 809 21.20 25.06 2.06
CA ILE A 809 19.79 24.82 2.37
C ILE A 809 19.13 24.01 1.26
N VAL A 810 18.40 22.98 1.66
CA VAL A 810 17.55 22.13 0.78
C VAL A 810 16.14 22.10 1.36
N VAL A 811 15.15 22.34 0.51
CA VAL A 811 13.74 22.34 0.90
C VAL A 811 12.95 21.42 -0.03
N SER A 812 12.13 20.55 0.54
CA SER A 812 11.08 19.84 -0.16
C SER A 812 9.77 20.08 0.57
N ALA A 813 8.76 20.50 -0.15
CA ALA A 813 7.43 20.71 0.42
C ALA A 813 6.38 20.29 -0.61
N ASN A 814 5.38 19.55 -0.19
CA ASN A 814 4.20 19.32 -1.03
C ASN A 814 2.93 19.46 -0.19
N TYR A 815 1.91 19.96 -0.83
CA TYR A 815 0.58 20.10 -0.26
C TYR A 815 -0.43 19.55 -1.25
N THR A 816 -1.40 18.80 -0.73
CA THR A 816 -2.53 18.27 -1.49
C THR A 816 -3.81 18.56 -0.74
N HIS A 817 -4.81 19.05 -1.46
CA HIS A 817 -6.18 19.19 -0.97
C HIS A 817 -7.12 18.35 -1.83
N LEU A 818 -8.01 17.61 -1.18
CA LEU A 818 -8.95 16.69 -1.80
C LEU A 818 -10.36 16.98 -1.30
N GLN A 819 -11.32 16.89 -2.21
CA GLN A 819 -12.73 16.89 -1.90
C GLN A 819 -13.41 15.79 -2.72
N SER A 820 -14.28 14.99 -2.11
CA SER A 820 -15.03 13.96 -2.81
C SER A 820 -16.50 13.99 -2.44
N GLU A 821 -17.29 13.39 -3.31
CA GLU A 821 -18.67 13.03 -3.05
C GLU A 821 -18.89 11.61 -3.54
N THR A 822 -19.40 10.75 -2.67
CA THR A 822 -19.75 9.37 -3.01
C THR A 822 -21.14 9.04 -2.46
N PHE A 823 -21.73 7.94 -2.96
CA PHE A 823 -23.10 7.54 -2.68
C PHE A 823 -23.11 6.19 -1.99
N TYR A 824 -23.52 6.18 -0.71
CA TYR A 824 -23.58 4.98 0.10
C TYR A 824 -24.97 4.37 0.03
N PRO A 825 -25.11 3.09 -0.35
CA PRO A 825 -26.37 2.38 -0.23
C PRO A 825 -26.65 2.14 1.26
N ILE A 826 -27.80 2.58 1.72
CA ILE A 826 -28.27 2.36 3.10
C ILE A 826 -29.71 1.85 3.08
N SER A 827 -30.06 1.09 4.13
CA SER A 827 -31.44 0.66 4.33
C SER A 827 -32.00 1.28 5.61
N ILE A 828 -33.19 1.82 5.52
CA ILE A 828 -33.92 2.42 6.63
C ILE A 828 -35.15 1.54 6.89
N ILE A 829 -35.40 1.18 8.16
CA ILE A 829 -36.62 0.49 8.56
C ILE A 829 -37.63 1.55 8.97
N GLU A 830 -38.72 1.64 8.22
CA GLU A 830 -39.84 2.51 8.56
C GLU A 830 -40.97 1.67 9.16
N THR A 831 -41.34 1.96 10.40
CA THR A 831 -42.43 1.29 11.08
C THR A 831 -43.67 2.20 11.06
N LEU A 832 -44.78 1.69 10.53
CA LEU A 832 -46.05 2.43 10.56
C LEU A 832 -46.60 2.40 11.97
N ASP A 833 -46.85 3.56 12.55
CA ASP A 833 -47.42 3.75 13.90
C ASP A 833 -48.90 3.35 14.03
N VAL A 834 -49.47 2.75 12.99
CA VAL A 834 -50.89 2.35 12.94
C VAL A 834 -51.02 0.84 12.99
N PHE A 835 -51.84 0.36 13.90
CA PHE A 835 -52.11 -1.11 14.01
C PHE A 835 -52.80 -1.65 12.76
N PRO A 836 -52.36 -2.83 12.21
CA PRO A 836 -51.24 -3.63 12.65
C PRO A 836 -49.87 -2.93 12.32
N PHE A 837 -48.98 -2.83 13.31
CA PHE A 837 -47.67 -2.28 13.11
C PHE A 837 -46.93 -3.08 12.04
N THR A 838 -46.74 -2.45 10.89
CA THR A 838 -45.99 -3.04 9.78
C THR A 838 -44.71 -2.30 9.61
N SER A 839 -43.61 -3.01 9.47
CA SER A 839 -42.30 -2.43 9.15
C SER A 839 -41.98 -2.69 7.67
N THR A 840 -41.53 -1.67 6.98
CA THR A 840 -41.01 -1.76 5.61
C THR A 840 -39.55 -1.34 5.58
N VAL A 841 -38.78 -1.94 4.68
CA VAL A 841 -37.42 -1.52 4.38
C VAL A 841 -37.46 -0.57 3.21
N ILE A 842 -36.80 0.56 3.35
CA ILE A 842 -36.57 1.51 2.26
C ILE A 842 -35.08 1.53 2.00
N ASP A 843 -34.65 0.94 0.88
CA ASP A 843 -33.29 1.10 0.40
C ASP A 843 -33.15 2.50 -0.20
N THR A 844 -32.17 3.25 0.26
CA THR A 844 -31.92 4.62 -0.15
C THR A 844 -30.45 4.89 -0.28
N ILE A 845 -30.10 6.08 -0.71
CA ILE A 845 -28.72 6.51 -0.95
C ILE A 845 -28.41 7.70 -0.02
N ARG A 846 -27.27 7.63 0.64
CA ARG A 846 -26.71 8.73 1.41
C ARG A 846 -25.42 9.20 0.77
N SER A 847 -25.29 10.52 0.48
CA SER A 847 -24.03 11.09 0.04
C SER A 847 -23.07 11.38 1.20
N GLY A 848 -21.78 11.36 0.92
CA GLY A 848 -20.71 11.67 1.88
C GLY A 848 -19.32 11.63 1.24
N ASN A 849 -18.28 11.85 2.04
CA ASN A 849 -16.90 11.76 1.57
C ASN A 849 -16.49 10.32 1.30
N MET A 850 -15.51 10.12 0.43
CA MET A 850 -14.97 8.80 0.15
C MET A 850 -14.20 8.25 1.37
N PRO A 851 -14.41 6.96 1.76
CA PRO A 851 -13.72 6.38 2.91
C PRO A 851 -12.20 6.33 2.71
N GLY A 852 -11.44 6.64 3.77
CA GLY A 852 -9.98 6.67 3.74
C GLY A 852 -9.38 7.88 3.01
N GLN A 853 -10.21 8.76 2.47
CA GLN A 853 -9.73 10.00 1.87
C GLN A 853 -9.34 11.01 2.96
N VAL A 854 -8.12 11.50 2.89
CA VAL A 854 -7.60 12.58 3.73
C VAL A 854 -7.74 13.89 2.96
N ASP A 855 -8.51 14.84 3.49
CA ASP A 855 -8.79 16.10 2.80
C ASP A 855 -7.57 16.99 2.60
N ASN A 856 -6.65 16.99 3.57
CA ASN A 856 -5.46 17.82 3.55
C ASN A 856 -4.21 17.03 3.90
N LEU A 857 -3.23 17.05 3.01
CA LEU A 857 -1.94 16.42 3.17
C LEU A 857 -0.85 17.48 3.03
N LEU A 858 0.10 17.50 3.96
CA LEU A 858 1.27 18.39 3.89
C LEU A 858 2.53 17.63 4.28
N ASN A 859 3.49 17.59 3.39
CA ASN A 859 4.84 17.12 3.68
C ASN A 859 5.80 18.32 3.60
N LEU A 860 6.61 18.49 4.61
CA LEU A 860 7.64 19.52 4.66
C LEU A 860 8.97 18.89 5.10
N SER A 861 10.03 19.20 4.40
CA SER A 861 11.38 18.77 4.75
C SER A 861 12.36 19.91 4.51
N ILE A 862 13.04 20.33 5.56
CA ILE A 862 14.07 21.36 5.53
C ILE A 862 15.38 20.74 5.97
N GLY A 863 16.39 20.86 5.11
CA GLY A 863 17.71 20.30 5.36
C GLY A 863 18.83 21.32 5.15
N TYR A 864 19.99 21.03 5.72
CA TYR A 864 21.22 21.75 5.51
C TYR A 864 22.35 20.77 5.19
N GLU A 865 23.06 21.03 4.10
CA GLU A 865 24.12 20.17 3.58
C GLU A 865 25.37 20.95 3.30
N ARG A 866 26.48 20.59 3.95
CA ARG A 866 27.76 21.24 3.73
C ARG A 866 28.93 20.31 4.11
N LYS A 867 29.92 20.17 3.22
CA LYS A 867 31.19 19.46 3.48
C LYS A 867 31.05 18.08 4.12
N GLY A 868 30.06 17.28 3.68
CA GLY A 868 29.80 15.94 4.19
C GLY A 868 28.93 15.88 5.45
N PHE A 869 28.57 17.00 6.03
CA PHE A 869 27.52 17.12 7.03
C PHE A 869 26.16 17.30 6.35
N SER A 870 25.16 16.61 6.82
CA SER A 870 23.76 16.78 6.44
C SER A 870 22.88 16.68 7.67
N ALA A 871 22.00 17.64 7.89
CA ALA A 871 20.96 17.59 8.90
C ALA A 871 19.62 17.94 8.26
N ARG A 872 18.56 17.22 8.64
CA ARG A 872 17.23 17.41 8.05
C ARG A 872 16.15 17.18 9.09
N ILE A 873 15.20 18.09 9.17
CA ILE A 873 13.95 17.91 9.89
C ILE A 873 12.82 17.76 8.87
N SER A 874 11.94 16.83 9.08
CA SER A 874 10.80 16.58 8.20
C SER A 874 9.51 16.42 8.97
N MET A 875 8.42 16.88 8.38
CA MET A 875 7.07 16.80 8.92
C MET A 875 6.15 16.13 7.91
N ILE A 876 5.28 15.26 8.40
CA ILE A 876 4.15 14.72 7.65
C ILE A 876 2.88 15.11 8.44
N TYR A 877 1.99 15.84 7.80
CA TYR A 877 0.66 16.14 8.28
C TYR A 877 -0.37 15.40 7.41
N GLN A 878 -1.25 14.65 8.06
CA GLN A 878 -2.43 14.06 7.46
C GLN A 878 -3.66 14.58 8.22
N GLY A 879 -4.60 15.16 7.49
CA GLY A 879 -5.89 15.57 8.00
C GLY A 879 -6.76 14.38 8.41
N GLU A 880 -7.97 14.65 8.84
CA GLU A 880 -8.94 13.62 9.16
C GLU A 880 -9.42 12.88 7.89
N SER A 881 -9.87 11.63 8.06
CA SER A 881 -10.54 10.85 7.01
C SER A 881 -11.65 10.00 7.60
N LEU A 882 -12.65 9.64 6.79
CA LEU A 882 -13.59 8.59 7.19
C LEU A 882 -12.83 7.30 7.44
N PHE A 883 -13.16 6.65 8.55
CA PHE A 883 -12.52 5.38 8.94
C PHE A 883 -12.89 4.27 7.94
N VAL A 884 -11.89 3.48 7.57
CA VAL A 884 -12.08 2.22 6.85
C VAL A 884 -11.64 1.12 7.79
N ASP A 885 -12.55 0.29 8.21
CA ASP A 885 -12.20 -0.87 9.01
C ASP A 885 -11.56 -1.92 8.08
N GLU A 886 -10.26 -2.08 8.21
CA GLU A 886 -9.50 -3.08 7.45
C GLU A 886 -9.34 -4.40 8.23
N GLU A 887 -9.62 -4.40 9.54
CA GLU A 887 -9.60 -5.60 10.40
C GLU A 887 -11.03 -6.14 10.60
N ALA A 888 -11.71 -6.50 9.52
CA ALA A 888 -12.95 -7.26 9.66
C ALA A 888 -12.68 -8.57 10.41
N GLU A 889 -13.46 -8.87 11.43
CA GLU A 889 -13.48 -10.23 11.98
C GLU A 889 -13.81 -11.23 10.86
N ILE A 890 -13.20 -12.42 10.94
CA ILE A 890 -13.37 -13.48 9.93
C ILE A 890 -14.84 -13.65 9.56
N GLY A 891 -15.15 -13.49 8.27
CA GLY A 891 -16.50 -13.69 7.76
C GLY A 891 -17.47 -12.55 7.99
N ARG A 892 -17.03 -11.37 8.44
CA ARG A 892 -17.91 -10.19 8.56
C ARG A 892 -17.51 -9.10 7.60
N LEU A 893 -18.48 -8.62 6.85
CA LEU A 893 -18.36 -7.43 6.01
C LEU A 893 -18.58 -6.20 6.90
N THR A 894 -17.58 -5.35 7.03
CA THR A 894 -17.64 -4.19 7.92
C THR A 894 -18.18 -2.93 7.24
N ARG A 895 -18.82 -2.10 8.01
CA ARG A 895 -19.47 -0.87 7.56
C ARG A 895 -18.72 0.36 8.09
N SER A 896 -18.14 1.13 7.18
CA SER A 896 -17.41 2.37 7.54
C SER A 896 -18.32 3.58 7.78
N VAL A 897 -19.55 3.53 7.28
CA VAL A 897 -20.49 4.67 7.28
C VAL A 897 -21.79 4.27 7.98
N GLY A 898 -22.21 5.07 8.95
CA GLY A 898 -23.48 4.89 9.66
C GLY A 898 -24.69 5.22 8.79
N ALA A 899 -25.87 4.75 9.16
CA ALA A 899 -27.13 5.13 8.52
C ALA A 899 -27.41 6.64 8.61
N VAL A 900 -26.84 7.30 9.61
CA VAL A 900 -26.91 8.76 9.82
C VAL A 900 -25.50 9.33 10.05
N PRO A 901 -25.23 10.59 9.65
CA PRO A 901 -23.90 11.20 9.76
C PRO A 901 -23.29 11.18 11.17
N SER A 902 -24.11 11.27 12.24
CA SER A 902 -23.65 11.24 13.62
C SER A 902 -23.01 9.90 14.04
N LYS A 903 -23.23 8.83 13.26
CA LYS A 903 -22.64 7.50 13.47
C LYS A 903 -21.42 7.21 12.58
N ASP A 904 -20.94 8.19 11.83
CA ASP A 904 -19.74 8.02 11.03
C ASP A 904 -18.49 7.99 11.90
N ASN A 905 -17.56 7.12 11.57
CA ASN A 905 -16.27 7.01 12.23
C ASN A 905 -15.19 7.73 11.43
N PHE A 906 -14.26 8.36 12.13
CA PHE A 906 -13.17 9.14 11.53
C PHE A 906 -11.83 8.74 12.13
N VAL A 907 -10.80 8.69 11.29
CA VAL A 907 -9.41 8.71 11.72
C VAL A 907 -9.02 10.16 11.97
N GLY A 908 -8.43 10.45 13.13
CA GLY A 908 -8.02 11.78 13.53
C GLY A 908 -6.81 12.31 12.75
N ALA A 909 -6.70 13.62 12.69
CA ALA A 909 -5.54 14.25 12.06
C ALA A 909 -4.26 13.97 12.84
N THR A 910 -3.16 13.77 12.10
CA THR A 910 -1.84 13.48 12.68
C THR A 910 -0.77 14.43 12.16
N THR A 911 0.18 14.80 13.02
CA THR A 911 1.36 15.59 12.67
C THR A 911 2.60 14.94 13.23
N ARG A 912 3.39 14.29 12.39
CA ARG A 912 4.60 13.59 12.78
C ARG A 912 5.84 14.35 12.34
N TRP A 913 6.81 14.49 13.25
CA TRP A 913 8.11 15.06 12.97
C TRP A 913 9.22 14.03 13.09
N ASP A 914 10.18 14.08 12.18
CA ASP A 914 11.35 13.20 12.14
C ASP A 914 12.61 14.02 11.95
N LEU A 915 13.74 13.57 12.52
CA LEU A 915 15.05 14.19 12.42
C LEU A 915 16.09 13.21 11.86
N VAL A 916 16.90 13.70 10.94
CA VAL A 916 18.06 12.96 10.38
C VAL A 916 19.30 13.81 10.52
N VAL A 917 20.37 13.23 11.01
CA VAL A 917 21.71 13.84 11.00
C VAL A 917 22.70 12.83 10.43
N LYS A 918 23.52 13.24 9.46
CA LYS A 918 24.55 12.40 8.83
C LYS A 918 25.86 13.16 8.75
N GLN A 919 26.95 12.42 8.95
CA GLN A 919 28.31 12.95 8.79
C GLN A 919 29.17 11.96 8.02
N LYS A 920 29.66 12.36 6.87
CA LYS A 920 30.74 11.66 6.19
C LYS A 920 32.05 11.90 6.93
N ILE A 921 32.68 10.85 7.43
CA ILE A 921 33.97 10.92 8.13
C ILE A 921 35.12 10.88 7.10
N ARG A 922 34.98 9.96 6.13
CA ARG A 922 35.90 9.80 4.98
C ARG A 922 35.07 9.53 3.72
N LYS A 923 35.71 9.39 2.57
CA LYS A 923 34.97 9.07 1.31
C LYS A 923 34.12 7.79 1.43
N SER A 924 34.58 6.81 2.25
CA SER A 924 33.95 5.50 2.40
C SER A 924 33.04 5.36 3.62
N PHE A 925 33.13 6.23 4.64
CA PHE A 925 32.40 6.07 5.90
C PHE A 925 31.43 7.22 6.15
N GLU A 926 30.19 6.88 6.53
CA GLU A 926 29.14 7.84 6.90
C GLU A 926 28.46 7.38 8.19
N LEU A 927 28.52 8.19 9.23
CA LEU A 927 27.72 8.02 10.45
C LEU A 927 26.36 8.68 10.26
N PHE A 928 25.34 8.11 10.87
CA PHE A 928 24.00 8.70 10.87
C PHE A 928 23.27 8.48 12.20
N LEU A 929 22.40 9.45 12.50
CA LEU A 929 21.43 9.42 13.59
C LEU A 929 20.05 9.67 12.99
N TYR A 930 19.09 8.82 13.29
CA TYR A 930 17.68 8.99 12.97
C TYR A 930 16.86 9.08 14.24
N VAL A 931 15.96 10.03 14.30
CA VAL A 931 14.94 10.14 15.35
C VAL A 931 13.59 10.17 14.66
N ASN A 932 12.81 9.13 14.85
CA ASN A 932 11.50 8.99 14.24
C ASN A 932 10.42 9.29 15.28
N ASN A 933 9.35 9.93 14.85
CA ASN A 933 8.20 10.26 15.67
C ASN A 933 8.58 11.11 16.90
N LEU A 934 9.30 12.22 16.67
CA LEU A 934 9.73 13.17 17.70
C LEU A 934 8.57 13.66 18.59
N THR A 935 7.39 13.80 18.01
CA THR A 935 6.18 14.31 18.67
C THR A 935 5.40 13.25 19.42
N ASN A 936 5.87 11.97 19.36
CA ASN A 936 5.15 10.84 19.95
C ASN A 936 3.66 10.87 19.59
N VAL A 937 3.39 10.93 18.27
CA VAL A 937 2.04 11.04 17.70
C VAL A 937 1.14 9.93 18.22
N LYS A 938 -0.08 10.30 18.59
CA LYS A 938 -1.16 9.40 18.95
C LYS A 938 -2.00 9.12 17.72
N GLU A 939 -2.32 7.86 17.47
CA GLU A 939 -3.32 7.49 16.47
C GLU A 939 -4.68 7.43 17.13
N GLN A 940 -5.60 8.26 16.66
CA GLN A 940 -6.91 8.44 17.26
C GLN A 940 -8.01 8.22 16.25
N THR A 941 -9.11 7.60 16.69
CA THR A 941 -10.35 7.54 15.92
C THR A 941 -11.50 8.15 16.71
N PHE A 942 -12.50 8.61 15.98
CA PHE A 942 -13.65 9.31 16.54
C PHE A 942 -14.94 8.86 15.88
N ILE A 943 -16.03 8.81 16.63
CA ILE A 943 -17.38 8.83 16.06
C ILE A 943 -17.87 10.29 16.00
N ALA A 944 -18.60 10.63 14.92
CA ALA A 944 -19.06 12.01 14.71
C ALA A 944 -19.83 12.58 15.89
N GLY A 945 -20.73 11.76 16.49
CA GLY A 945 -21.60 12.21 17.57
C GLY A 945 -22.66 13.21 17.09
N SER A 946 -23.59 13.56 17.95
CA SER A 946 -24.66 14.51 17.61
C SER A 946 -24.24 15.99 17.82
N LYS A 947 -23.40 16.27 18.80
CA LYS A 947 -22.95 17.63 19.14
C LYS A 947 -21.44 17.78 19.01
N ASN A 948 -20.69 16.76 19.41
CA ASN A 948 -19.23 16.75 19.40
C ASN A 948 -18.73 15.38 18.98
N LYS A 949 -17.54 15.34 18.38
CA LYS A 949 -16.84 14.08 18.11
C LYS A 949 -16.48 13.40 19.42
N LEU A 950 -16.77 12.12 19.51
CA LEU A 950 -16.44 11.28 20.65
C LEU A 950 -15.27 10.38 20.29
N LEU A 951 -14.26 10.34 21.15
CA LEU A 951 -13.05 9.56 20.95
C LEU A 951 -13.35 8.07 21.06
N THR A 952 -13.11 7.32 19.99
CA THR A 952 -13.33 5.87 19.94
C THR A 952 -12.06 5.05 20.08
N SER A 953 -10.89 5.60 19.70
CA SER A 953 -9.62 4.94 19.99
C SER A 953 -8.48 5.93 20.18
N ASN A 954 -7.44 5.47 20.88
CA ASN A 954 -6.24 6.25 21.10
C ASN A 954 -5.06 5.32 21.37
N PHE A 955 -4.08 5.27 20.45
CA PHE A 955 -2.91 4.42 20.53
C PHE A 955 -1.62 5.22 20.47
N VAL A 956 -0.59 4.73 21.18
CA VAL A 956 0.79 5.24 21.15
C VAL A 956 1.78 4.12 20.78
N TYR A 957 2.85 4.53 20.07
CA TYR A 957 3.90 3.63 19.58
C TYR A 957 5.30 4.07 20.00
N GLY A 958 5.41 5.25 20.61
CA GLY A 958 6.67 5.81 21.10
C GLY A 958 7.55 6.46 20.02
N THR A 959 8.60 7.12 20.50
CA THR A 959 9.68 7.67 19.67
C THR A 959 10.79 6.64 19.53
N THR A 960 11.37 6.49 18.34
CA THR A 960 12.51 5.63 18.11
C THR A 960 13.75 6.42 17.74
N VAL A 961 14.92 5.99 18.26
CA VAL A 961 16.22 6.61 17.99
C VAL A 961 17.15 5.53 17.45
N ASP A 962 17.66 5.73 16.24
CA ASP A 962 18.57 4.81 15.56
C ASP A 962 19.92 5.47 15.26
N VAL A 963 21.01 4.78 15.54
CA VAL A 963 22.38 5.21 15.23
C VAL A 963 23.04 4.13 14.37
N GLY A 964 23.77 4.55 13.35
CA GLY A 964 24.41 3.58 12.47
C GLY A 964 25.56 4.11 11.64
N LEU A 965 26.14 3.18 10.91
CA LEU A 965 27.30 3.39 10.05
C LEU A 965 27.02 2.81 8.67
N THR A 966 27.36 3.56 7.62
CA THR A 966 27.41 3.08 6.24
C THR A 966 28.86 3.07 5.76
N TYR A 967 29.28 1.97 5.15
CA TYR A 967 30.56 1.81 4.47
C TYR A 967 30.34 1.59 2.98
N ARG A 968 31.04 2.39 2.16
CA ARG A 968 31.01 2.29 0.69
C ARG A 968 32.42 2.06 0.15
N PHE A 969 32.60 1.11 -0.77
CA PHE A 969 33.88 0.72 -1.36
C PHE A 969 33.78 0.42 -2.86
#